data_16fb93e6101e289f0b9022a3795ea0f2
#
_entry.id   16fb93e6101e289f0b9022a3795ea0f2
#
_cell.length_a   1.000
_cell.length_b   1.000
_cell.length_c   1.000
_cell.angle_alpha   90.00
_cell.angle_beta   90.00
_cell.angle_gamma   90.00
#
_symmetry.space_group_name_H-M   'P 1'
#
loop_
_entity.id
_entity.type
_entity.pdbx_description
1 polymer ?
#
loop_
_entity_poly.entity_id
_entity_poly.type
_entity_poly.pdbx_seq_one_letter_code
_entity_poly.pdbx_strand_id
1 'polypeptide(L)'
;MKKLLVSTLMLATAIGGQAQVKNQSHGYPIDPVPFTSVKVTDSFWGQRLNASREVTIPLAFSKCEETGRYQNFVNAAHPSDTIKVGGLAFDDTDVYKTIEGASYLLQTYPDKKLAKYIDSVLVIVAAAQEPDGYLYTSRTMNPKHPHEWAGSKRWEKVEDLSHEFYNLGHMVEGAIAHYQATGKKNFLDIAIKYADCVCREIGTGEGQQIRVPGHQIAEMALAKLYLVTGDKKYLDQAKFFLDQRGYTSRTDEYSQAHKPVVQQDEAVGHAVRAAYMYAGMADVAALTGDTAYIHAIDRIWDNIVGKKYYITGGIGATAAGEAFGKNYELPNMSAYCETCAAIGNVYVNYRLFLLHGESKYYDVLERTLYNGLISGVSLDGGGFFYPNPLESMGQHQRQPWFGCACCPSNICRFIPSLPGYIYAVKDKDVYVNLFMSNTSDLKVGGKAVSIEQTTKYPWNGDIAIGIKKNNAGQFTMKVRIPGWVRGQVVPSDLYTYSDGKRLKYTVAVNGEPAQSELKDGYFCIDRRWKKGDKIEIHFDMEPRTVKANNKVEADRGRIAVERGPIVYCAEWPDNNFDIFSVFMNRNPKFEVVEKPDLLYGINQLKTGAQILGYDDQGRLTTTDVDLTLIPYYAWAHRGSGAMLVWLPQELSASRPTMPATLASESKIDASHKVKSISAINDRLVPKDENDRSMPYYHWWPKQGSTEWISYEFPAEATVSSATVYWFDDAPWGGCRVPKSWKIYYKDAQGEWQPVTGADRYGIAKGTGNTVNFDPVKTKAVKLEIILPDRAAAGVYEWEIK
;
A
#
# COMPACT_ATOMS: atom_id res chain seq x y z
N MET A 1 -9.18 66.29 37.80
CA MET A 1 -8.15 65.68 36.93
C MET A 1 -8.49 64.21 36.82
N LYS A 2 -9.14 63.83 35.74
CA LYS A 2 -9.58 62.48 35.47
C LYS A 2 -8.49 61.75 34.63
N LYS A 3 -7.94 60.67 35.15
CA LYS A 3 -7.03 59.79 34.41
C LYS A 3 -7.87 58.78 33.61
N LEU A 4 -7.75 58.83 32.31
CA LEU A 4 -8.29 57.85 31.38
C LEU A 4 -7.33 56.65 31.36
N LEU A 5 -7.81 55.49 31.75
CA LEU A 5 -7.14 54.19 31.48
C LEU A 5 -7.60 53.68 30.11
N VAL A 6 -6.70 53.63 29.17
CA VAL A 6 -6.91 52.93 27.88
C VAL A 6 -6.40 51.52 28.05
N SER A 7 -7.32 50.57 28.16
CA SER A 7 -7.01 49.13 28.10
C SER A 7 -6.96 48.71 26.64
N THR A 8 -5.75 48.41 26.18
CA THR A 8 -5.49 47.84 24.85
C THR A 8 -5.81 46.36 24.87
N LEU A 9 -6.95 45.97 24.32
CA LEU A 9 -7.33 44.60 24.10
C LEU A 9 -6.57 44.10 22.85
N MET A 10 -5.52 43.32 23.03
CA MET A 10 -4.89 42.62 21.92
C MET A 10 -5.80 41.45 21.50
N LEU A 11 -6.49 41.64 20.39
CA LEU A 11 -7.18 40.58 19.66
C LEU A 11 -6.11 39.77 18.94
N ALA A 12 -5.81 38.57 19.47
CA ALA A 12 -5.04 37.56 18.74
C ALA A 12 -5.92 37.00 17.63
N THR A 13 -5.84 37.58 16.44
CA THR A 13 -6.38 36.96 15.23
C THR A 13 -5.50 35.80 14.84
N ALA A 14 -6.01 34.59 15.04
CA ALA A 14 -5.44 33.37 14.46
C ALA A 14 -5.50 33.49 12.94
N ILE A 15 -4.38 33.81 12.32
CA ILE A 15 -4.22 33.81 10.86
C ILE A 15 -3.91 32.35 10.46
N GLY A 16 -4.94 31.53 10.38
CA GLY A 16 -4.96 30.29 9.61
C GLY A 16 -5.33 30.60 8.16
N GLY A 17 -4.56 31.43 7.48
CA GLY A 17 -4.75 31.70 6.07
C GLY A 17 -3.74 30.91 5.25
N GLN A 18 -4.20 29.93 4.44
CA GLN A 18 -3.45 29.54 3.25
C GLN A 18 -3.15 30.84 2.48
N ALA A 19 -1.86 31.14 2.31
CA ALA A 19 -1.43 32.20 1.40
C ALA A 19 -1.72 31.69 -0.03
N GLN A 20 -2.93 31.90 -0.53
CA GLN A 20 -3.22 31.77 -1.96
C GLN A 20 -2.45 32.85 -2.70
N VAL A 21 -1.64 32.46 -3.64
CA VAL A 21 -0.99 33.37 -4.59
C VAL A 21 -2.09 34.10 -5.37
N LYS A 22 -2.24 35.39 -5.17
CA LYS A 22 -3.36 36.23 -5.68
C LYS A 22 -3.42 36.36 -7.21
N ASN A 23 -2.55 35.70 -8.01
CA ASN A 23 -2.46 35.82 -9.46
C ASN A 23 -2.27 34.49 -10.18
N GLN A 24 -2.89 33.40 -9.71
CA GLN A 24 -2.91 32.15 -10.47
C GLN A 24 -3.92 32.25 -11.61
N SER A 25 -3.44 32.11 -12.85
CA SER A 25 -4.32 31.98 -14.03
C SER A 25 -4.94 30.58 -14.15
N HIS A 26 -4.33 29.57 -13.50
CA HIS A 26 -4.73 28.17 -13.52
C HIS A 26 -4.70 27.56 -12.12
N GLY A 27 -5.51 26.52 -11.91
CA GLY A 27 -5.61 25.75 -10.66
C GLY A 27 -6.57 24.58 -10.82
N TYR A 28 -6.75 23.79 -9.78
CA TYR A 28 -7.79 22.76 -9.78
C TYR A 28 -9.19 23.41 -9.89
N PRO A 29 -10.09 22.87 -10.75
CA PRO A 29 -11.48 23.36 -10.85
C PRO A 29 -12.29 23.17 -9.55
N ILE A 30 -11.88 22.24 -8.70
CA ILE A 30 -12.53 21.91 -7.43
C ILE A 30 -11.52 22.15 -6.31
N ASP A 31 -11.91 22.91 -5.31
CA ASP A 31 -11.06 23.24 -4.17
C ASP A 31 -11.09 22.13 -3.11
N PRO A 32 -9.93 21.66 -2.63
CA PRO A 32 -9.86 20.74 -1.50
C PRO A 32 -10.32 21.43 -0.21
N VAL A 33 -11.02 20.69 0.65
CA VAL A 33 -11.31 21.16 2.01
C VAL A 33 -10.12 20.78 2.90
N PRO A 34 -9.49 21.73 3.61
CA PRO A 34 -8.39 21.42 4.51
C PRO A 34 -8.80 20.40 5.57
N PHE A 35 -7.98 19.40 5.83
CA PHE A 35 -8.27 18.39 6.86
C PHE A 35 -8.47 19.02 8.25
N THR A 36 -7.85 20.16 8.52
CA THR A 36 -8.03 20.92 9.76
C THR A 36 -9.43 21.50 9.95
N SER A 37 -10.20 21.60 8.86
CA SER A 37 -11.59 22.05 8.88
C SER A 37 -12.58 20.92 9.19
N VAL A 38 -12.10 19.68 9.36
CA VAL A 38 -12.92 18.50 9.55
C VAL A 38 -12.46 17.73 10.80
N LYS A 39 -13.35 17.59 11.76
CA LYS A 39 -13.11 16.82 12.99
C LYS A 39 -13.87 15.51 12.93
N VAL A 40 -13.19 14.41 12.72
CA VAL A 40 -13.75 13.05 12.72
C VAL A 40 -14.15 12.66 14.15
N THR A 41 -15.32 12.04 14.28
CA THR A 41 -15.93 11.65 15.56
C THR A 41 -16.45 10.21 15.60
N ASP A 42 -16.33 9.45 14.49
CA ASP A 42 -16.74 8.04 14.47
C ASP A 42 -15.74 7.11 15.16
N SER A 43 -16.18 5.88 15.42
CA SER A 43 -15.36 4.87 16.06
C SER A 43 -14.39 4.18 15.08
N PHE A 44 -14.74 4.07 13.79
CA PHE A 44 -13.94 3.36 12.81
C PHE A 44 -12.65 4.12 12.46
N TRP A 45 -12.77 5.38 12.02
CA TRP A 45 -11.63 6.22 11.66
C TRP A 45 -11.01 6.90 12.88
N GLY A 46 -11.82 7.24 13.88
CA GLY A 46 -11.33 7.84 15.12
C GLY A 46 -10.32 6.96 15.85
N GLN A 47 -10.53 5.65 15.90
CA GLN A 47 -9.56 4.71 16.48
C GLN A 47 -8.24 4.72 15.71
N ARG A 48 -8.26 4.76 14.37
CA ARG A 48 -7.06 4.79 13.51
C ARG A 48 -6.30 6.10 13.61
N LEU A 49 -7.01 7.21 13.66
CA LEU A 49 -6.41 8.53 13.91
C LEU A 49 -5.75 8.60 15.29
N ASN A 50 -6.39 8.01 16.33
CA ASN A 50 -5.82 7.92 17.66
C ASN A 50 -4.59 6.99 17.70
N ALA A 51 -4.65 5.81 17.05
CA ALA A 51 -3.51 4.91 16.95
C ALA A 51 -2.32 5.57 16.21
N SER A 52 -2.59 6.34 15.16
CA SER A 52 -1.55 7.11 14.48
C SER A 52 -0.89 8.13 15.41
N ARG A 53 -1.68 8.84 16.22
CA ARG A 53 -1.19 9.84 17.17
C ARG A 53 -0.41 9.24 18.33
N GLU A 54 -0.98 8.20 18.97
CA GLU A 54 -0.46 7.66 20.22
C GLU A 54 0.63 6.59 20.02
N VAL A 55 0.64 5.91 18.87
CA VAL A 55 1.52 4.77 18.63
C VAL A 55 2.38 4.96 17.38
N THR A 56 1.77 5.14 16.19
CA THR A 56 2.50 5.06 14.92
C THR A 56 3.57 6.14 14.79
N ILE A 57 3.24 7.40 15.05
CA ILE A 57 4.19 8.52 14.92
C ILE A 57 5.26 8.50 16.00
N PRO A 58 4.95 8.28 17.30
CA PRO A 58 5.98 8.07 18.33
C PRO A 58 6.92 6.90 18.01
N LEU A 59 6.39 5.75 17.54
CA LEU A 59 7.20 4.62 17.12
C LEU A 59 8.15 5.00 15.97
N ALA A 60 7.65 5.72 14.95
CA ALA A 60 8.47 6.13 13.82
C ALA A 60 9.64 7.03 14.24
N PHE A 61 9.43 7.98 15.14
CA PHE A 61 10.52 8.78 15.71
C PHE A 61 11.54 7.92 16.48
N SER A 62 11.07 7.00 17.33
CA SER A 62 11.95 6.07 18.05
C SER A 62 12.79 5.23 17.07
N LYS A 63 12.16 4.74 16.00
CA LYS A 63 12.85 3.95 14.96
C LYS A 63 13.84 4.78 14.15
N CYS A 64 13.57 6.04 13.86
CA CYS A 64 14.54 6.94 13.23
C CYS A 64 15.80 7.13 14.09
N GLU A 65 15.64 7.18 15.42
CA GLU A 65 16.77 7.23 16.37
C GLU A 65 17.50 5.89 16.45
N GLU A 66 16.79 4.81 16.76
CA GLU A 66 17.34 3.46 16.96
C GLU A 66 18.10 2.93 15.73
N THR A 67 17.65 3.27 14.54
CA THR A 67 18.22 2.79 13.29
C THR A 67 19.19 3.76 12.64
N GLY A 68 19.62 4.81 13.38
CA GLY A 68 20.71 5.70 12.98
C GLY A 68 20.35 6.79 11.96
N ARG A 69 19.05 7.02 11.65
CA ARG A 69 18.64 8.07 10.72
C ARG A 69 19.06 9.45 11.19
N TYR A 70 18.94 9.75 12.50
CA TYR A 70 19.41 11.01 13.05
C TYR A 70 20.95 11.10 13.06
N GLN A 71 21.63 9.98 13.34
CA GLN A 71 23.09 9.94 13.32
C GLN A 71 23.66 10.26 11.93
N ASN A 72 22.95 9.92 10.84
CA ASN A 72 23.36 10.29 9.49
C ASN A 72 23.47 11.82 9.32
N PHE A 73 22.50 12.60 9.86
CA PHE A 73 22.57 14.05 9.81
C PHE A 73 23.71 14.61 10.69
N VAL A 74 23.92 14.05 11.88
CA VAL A 74 25.04 14.42 12.75
C VAL A 74 26.38 14.16 12.04
N ASN A 75 26.53 13.02 11.40
CA ASN A 75 27.71 12.66 10.62
C ASN A 75 27.89 13.58 9.40
N ALA A 76 26.80 13.94 8.71
CA ALA A 76 26.88 14.86 7.58
C ALA A 76 27.27 16.29 7.98
N ALA A 77 26.91 16.73 9.20
CA ALA A 77 27.38 18.00 9.76
C ALA A 77 28.90 18.01 10.09
N HIS A 78 29.51 16.82 10.23
CA HIS A 78 30.93 16.64 10.54
C HIS A 78 31.56 15.58 9.62
N PRO A 79 31.67 15.84 8.29
CA PRO A 79 32.16 14.85 7.33
C PRO A 79 33.55 14.34 7.66
N SER A 80 33.79 13.05 7.46
CA SER A 80 35.08 12.42 7.70
C SER A 80 35.29 11.20 6.81
N ASP A 81 36.52 11.02 6.32
CA ASP A 81 36.94 9.84 5.55
C ASP A 81 36.87 8.54 6.35
N THR A 82 36.75 8.63 7.68
CA THR A 82 36.64 7.47 8.59
C THR A 82 35.19 7.00 8.78
N ILE A 83 34.22 7.81 8.37
CA ILE A 83 32.80 7.44 8.49
C ILE A 83 32.49 6.37 7.44
N LYS A 84 32.01 5.22 7.93
CA LYS A 84 31.49 4.17 7.06
C LYS A 84 30.03 4.48 6.73
N VAL A 85 29.77 4.88 5.50
CA VAL A 85 28.41 5.13 5.00
C VAL A 85 27.70 3.80 4.79
N GLY A 86 26.54 3.62 5.42
CA GLY A 86 25.72 2.41 5.33
C GLY A 86 24.23 2.74 5.30
N GLY A 87 23.37 1.73 5.44
CA GLY A 87 21.91 1.90 5.34
C GLY A 87 21.44 1.97 3.90
N LEU A 88 20.38 2.75 3.67
CA LEU A 88 19.87 3.03 2.33
C LEU A 88 20.14 4.48 1.95
N ALA A 89 20.34 4.73 0.66
CA ALA A 89 20.68 6.05 0.13
C ALA A 89 19.59 7.12 0.40
N PHE A 90 18.39 6.70 0.81
CA PHE A 90 17.23 7.55 1.05
C PHE A 90 16.71 7.51 2.50
N ASP A 91 17.51 7.04 3.45
CA ASP A 91 17.15 6.97 4.88
C ASP A 91 16.73 8.33 5.47
N ASP A 92 17.24 9.44 4.95
CA ASP A 92 16.85 10.81 5.32
C ASP A 92 15.33 11.02 5.21
N THR A 93 14.68 10.39 4.24
CA THR A 93 13.24 10.58 3.98
C THR A 93 12.35 10.03 5.09
N ASP A 94 12.81 9.05 5.87
CA ASP A 94 12.04 8.53 7.00
C ASP A 94 11.84 9.61 8.06
N VAL A 95 12.87 10.45 8.28
CA VAL A 95 12.79 11.62 9.17
C VAL A 95 11.81 12.65 8.63
N TYR A 96 11.92 12.98 7.35
CA TYR A 96 11.06 14.00 6.73
C TYR A 96 9.59 13.61 6.73
N LYS A 97 9.26 12.36 6.37
CA LYS A 97 7.89 11.83 6.38
C LYS A 97 7.31 11.76 7.80
N THR A 98 8.13 11.38 8.79
CA THR A 98 7.69 11.35 10.19
C THR A 98 7.39 12.76 10.70
N ILE A 99 8.22 13.75 10.37
CA ILE A 99 7.96 15.17 10.67
C ILE A 99 6.71 15.68 9.95
N GLU A 100 6.48 15.27 8.69
CA GLU A 100 5.25 15.62 7.95
C GLU A 100 4.00 15.14 8.69
N GLY A 101 3.94 13.85 9.07
CA GLY A 101 2.82 13.30 9.81
C GLY A 101 2.62 13.95 11.19
N ALA A 102 3.70 14.15 11.93
CA ALA A 102 3.68 14.83 13.21
C ALA A 102 3.21 16.31 13.08
N SER A 103 3.57 16.97 11.98
CA SER A 103 3.13 18.33 11.69
C SER A 103 1.63 18.38 11.38
N TYR A 104 1.08 17.39 10.68
CA TYR A 104 -0.37 17.28 10.51
C TYR A 104 -1.10 17.04 11.84
N LEU A 105 -0.53 16.26 12.74
CA LEU A 105 -1.07 16.11 14.09
C LEU A 105 -1.06 17.44 14.85
N LEU A 106 0.04 18.21 14.80
CA LEU A 106 0.13 19.50 15.47
C LEU A 106 -0.92 20.51 15.00
N GLN A 107 -1.32 20.44 13.72
CA GLN A 107 -2.40 21.31 13.18
C GLN A 107 -3.77 20.95 13.79
N THR A 108 -3.99 19.69 14.15
CA THR A 108 -5.27 19.20 14.68
C THR A 108 -5.27 19.11 16.21
N TYR A 109 -4.13 18.72 16.78
CA TYR A 109 -3.92 18.50 18.21
C TYR A 109 -2.64 19.23 18.66
N PRO A 110 -2.72 20.52 19.01
CA PRO A 110 -1.54 21.29 19.41
C PRO A 110 -0.83 20.67 20.62
N ASP A 111 0.44 20.30 20.46
CA ASP A 111 1.31 19.73 21.49
C ASP A 111 2.66 20.44 21.51
N LYS A 112 2.93 21.17 22.62
CA LYS A 112 4.19 21.91 22.79
C LYS A 112 5.42 20.99 22.95
N LYS A 113 5.24 19.77 23.48
CA LYS A 113 6.36 18.83 23.64
C LYS A 113 6.76 18.27 22.30
N LEU A 114 5.78 17.82 21.51
CA LEU A 114 6.02 17.35 20.13
C LEU A 114 6.64 18.45 19.27
N ALA A 115 6.11 19.66 19.32
CA ALA A 115 6.67 20.79 18.56
C ALA A 115 8.13 21.09 18.93
N LYS A 116 8.48 21.05 20.24
CA LYS A 116 9.86 21.23 20.71
C LYS A 116 10.76 20.08 20.28
N TYR A 117 10.26 18.85 20.28
CA TYR A 117 11.01 17.68 19.81
C TYR A 117 11.35 17.79 18.32
N ILE A 118 10.37 18.15 17.50
CA ILE A 118 10.59 18.39 16.06
C ILE A 118 11.65 19.49 15.87
N ASP A 119 11.54 20.62 16.61
CA ASP A 119 12.55 21.67 16.53
C ASP A 119 13.97 21.15 16.84
N SER A 120 14.13 20.25 17.82
CA SER A 120 15.45 19.66 18.14
C SER A 120 15.98 18.78 16.99
N VAL A 121 15.12 18.01 16.32
CA VAL A 121 15.50 17.22 15.15
C VAL A 121 15.87 18.14 13.98
N LEU A 122 15.15 19.24 13.78
CA LEU A 122 15.42 20.19 12.71
C LEU A 122 16.77 20.93 12.89
N VAL A 123 17.26 21.09 14.11
CA VAL A 123 18.63 21.61 14.37
C VAL A 123 19.68 20.68 13.76
N ILE A 124 19.52 19.37 13.94
CA ILE A 124 20.45 18.37 13.39
C ILE A 124 20.37 18.36 11.85
N VAL A 125 19.16 18.41 11.30
CA VAL A 125 18.93 18.48 9.84
C VAL A 125 19.57 19.74 9.24
N ALA A 126 19.37 20.90 9.88
CA ALA A 126 19.96 22.17 9.44
C ALA A 126 21.48 22.16 9.41
N ALA A 127 22.10 21.53 10.43
CA ALA A 127 23.55 21.44 10.53
C ALA A 127 24.20 20.57 9.42
N ALA A 128 23.43 19.64 8.85
CA ALA A 128 23.88 18.74 7.77
C ALA A 128 23.84 19.39 6.38
N GLN A 129 23.18 20.57 6.23
CA GLN A 129 23.03 21.23 4.93
C GLN A 129 24.34 21.89 4.50
N GLU A 130 24.78 21.60 3.29
CA GLU A 130 25.97 22.23 2.71
C GLU A 130 25.73 23.73 2.42
N PRO A 131 26.80 24.55 2.35
CA PRO A 131 26.65 26.02 2.23
C PRO A 131 25.87 26.47 0.99
N ASP A 132 25.89 25.71 -0.09
CA ASP A 132 25.20 25.99 -1.33
C ASP A 132 23.73 25.47 -1.37
N GLY A 133 23.29 24.89 -0.25
CA GLY A 133 21.93 24.39 -0.05
C GLY A 133 21.75 22.89 -0.30
N TYR A 134 22.73 22.18 -0.83
CA TYR A 134 22.63 20.73 -1.01
C TYR A 134 22.46 20.00 0.33
N LEU A 135 21.58 19.00 0.41
CA LEU A 135 21.40 18.17 1.59
C LEU A 135 21.05 16.73 1.20
N TYR A 136 22.03 15.84 1.37
CA TYR A 136 21.90 14.41 1.12
C TYR A 136 22.96 13.68 1.92
N THR A 137 22.60 13.10 3.07
CA THR A 137 23.57 12.58 4.05
C THR A 137 24.41 11.46 3.49
N SER A 138 23.85 10.57 2.68
CA SER A 138 24.52 9.42 2.06
C SER A 138 25.73 9.77 1.19
N ARG A 139 25.87 11.05 0.83
CA ARG A 139 27.04 11.58 0.16
C ARG A 139 27.87 12.47 1.08
N THR A 140 27.21 13.39 1.80
CA THR A 140 27.91 14.44 2.57
C THR A 140 28.70 13.87 3.75
N MET A 141 28.27 12.75 4.37
CA MET A 141 28.97 12.12 5.49
C MET A 141 30.42 11.73 5.16
N ASN A 142 30.68 11.21 3.96
CA ASN A 142 32.02 10.84 3.49
C ASN A 142 32.11 11.11 1.98
N PRO A 143 32.51 12.33 1.56
CA PRO A 143 32.54 12.71 0.15
C PRO A 143 33.54 11.90 -0.70
N LYS A 144 34.57 11.30 -0.10
CA LYS A 144 35.53 10.46 -0.83
C LYS A 144 34.99 9.04 -1.03
N HIS A 145 34.22 8.53 -0.09
CA HIS A 145 33.63 7.20 -0.11
C HIS A 145 32.14 7.28 0.22
N PRO A 146 31.32 7.92 -0.64
CA PRO A 146 29.88 8.03 -0.43
C PRO A 146 29.20 6.67 -0.52
N HIS A 147 27.91 6.62 -0.22
CA HIS A 147 27.11 5.42 -0.42
C HIS A 147 27.26 4.92 -1.88
N GLU A 148 27.34 3.61 -2.07
CA GLU A 148 27.57 3.00 -3.40
C GLU A 148 26.54 3.42 -4.47
N TRP A 149 25.32 3.78 -4.04
CA TRP A 149 24.25 4.27 -4.90
C TRP A 149 24.33 5.78 -5.17
N ALA A 150 25.12 6.53 -4.41
CA ALA A 150 25.21 7.99 -4.57
C ALA A 150 26.10 8.42 -5.76
N GLY A 151 27.01 7.54 -6.21
CA GLY A 151 27.98 7.88 -7.23
C GLY A 151 29.11 8.77 -6.72
N SER A 152 30.08 9.06 -7.59
CA SER A 152 31.27 9.86 -7.26
C SER A 152 30.99 11.36 -7.26
N LYS A 153 29.97 11.81 -8.00
CA LYS A 153 29.56 13.22 -8.14
C LYS A 153 28.08 13.39 -7.80
N ARG A 154 27.69 14.60 -7.41
CA ARG A 154 26.26 14.96 -7.26
C ARG A 154 25.50 14.67 -8.54
N TRP A 155 24.29 14.17 -8.43
CA TRP A 155 23.35 13.87 -9.52
C TRP A 155 23.79 12.76 -10.48
N GLU A 156 24.96 12.13 -10.25
CA GLU A 156 25.51 11.11 -11.16
C GLU A 156 24.54 9.92 -11.34
N LYS A 157 23.99 9.41 -10.23
CA LYS A 157 23.09 8.26 -10.20
C LYS A 157 21.64 8.61 -9.84
N VAL A 158 21.25 9.88 -10.00
CA VAL A 158 19.92 10.35 -9.56
C VAL A 158 18.77 9.73 -10.33
N GLU A 159 19.00 9.35 -11.58
CA GLU A 159 18.02 8.62 -12.40
C GLU A 159 17.97 7.12 -12.08
N ASP A 160 18.90 6.64 -11.27
CA ASP A 160 19.00 5.25 -10.84
C ASP A 160 18.53 5.10 -9.39
N LEU A 161 19.45 4.97 -8.44
CA LEU A 161 19.14 4.60 -7.05
C LEU A 161 19.62 5.61 -5.99
N SER A 162 20.31 6.72 -6.39
CA SER A 162 20.79 7.69 -5.39
C SER A 162 19.66 8.38 -4.63
N HIS A 163 18.51 8.57 -5.27
CA HIS A 163 17.30 9.14 -4.64
C HIS A 163 17.48 10.59 -4.11
N GLU A 164 18.44 11.37 -4.64
CA GLU A 164 18.66 12.76 -4.22
C GLU A 164 17.40 13.61 -4.40
N PHE A 165 16.67 13.48 -5.55
CA PHE A 165 15.42 14.20 -5.77
C PHE A 165 14.23 13.60 -4.99
N TYR A 166 14.27 12.33 -4.63
CA TYR A 166 13.31 11.72 -3.71
C TYR A 166 13.45 12.31 -2.30
N ASN A 167 14.70 12.50 -1.84
CA ASN A 167 14.99 13.18 -0.58
C ASN A 167 14.48 14.64 -0.60
N LEU A 168 14.74 15.38 -1.69
CA LEU A 168 14.19 16.74 -1.86
C LEU A 168 12.66 16.73 -1.77
N GLY A 169 12.00 15.83 -2.48
CA GLY A 169 10.53 15.79 -2.52
C GLY A 169 9.92 15.60 -1.14
N HIS A 170 10.36 14.61 -0.38
CA HIS A 170 9.88 14.37 0.98
C HIS A 170 10.27 15.47 1.97
N MET A 171 11.43 16.07 1.81
CA MET A 171 11.83 17.24 2.61
C MET A 171 10.86 18.41 2.39
N VAL A 172 10.56 18.73 1.14
CA VAL A 172 9.65 19.83 0.79
C VAL A 172 8.24 19.57 1.34
N GLU A 173 7.70 18.37 1.20
CA GLU A 173 6.39 18.00 1.75
C GLU A 173 6.37 18.16 3.27
N GLY A 174 7.36 17.63 3.99
CA GLY A 174 7.48 17.76 5.44
C GLY A 174 7.67 19.21 5.89
N ALA A 175 8.46 19.99 5.16
CA ALA A 175 8.73 21.39 5.47
C ALA A 175 7.49 22.29 5.31
N ILE A 176 6.70 22.05 4.27
CA ILE A 176 5.43 22.76 4.07
C ILE A 176 4.43 22.41 5.18
N ALA A 177 4.30 21.12 5.52
CA ALA A 177 3.43 20.68 6.61
C ALA A 177 3.84 21.32 7.95
N HIS A 178 5.15 21.36 8.25
CA HIS A 178 5.68 21.99 9.46
C HIS A 178 5.42 23.52 9.48
N TYR A 179 5.63 24.20 8.36
CA TYR A 179 5.34 25.64 8.25
C TYR A 179 3.85 25.93 8.46
N GLN A 180 2.96 25.12 7.88
CA GLN A 180 1.51 25.26 8.04
C GLN A 180 1.07 25.00 9.49
N ALA A 181 1.73 24.05 10.17
CA ALA A 181 1.42 23.71 11.56
C ALA A 181 1.87 24.77 12.58
N THR A 182 3.05 25.36 12.36
CA THR A 182 3.74 26.15 13.39
C THR A 182 3.96 27.59 13.03
N GLY A 183 3.84 27.96 11.75
CA GLY A 183 4.24 29.26 11.20
C GLY A 183 5.76 29.48 11.16
N LYS A 184 6.56 28.53 11.63
CA LYS A 184 8.03 28.61 11.63
C LYS A 184 8.58 28.28 10.26
N LYS A 185 9.61 29.04 9.85
CA LYS A 185 10.26 28.84 8.54
C LYS A 185 11.53 27.98 8.61
N ASN A 186 11.97 27.59 9.81
CA ASN A 186 13.24 26.89 10.01
C ASN A 186 13.40 25.66 9.10
N PHE A 187 12.38 24.82 8.93
CA PHE A 187 12.44 23.68 8.00
C PHE A 187 12.16 24.09 6.55
N LEU A 188 11.24 25.03 6.34
CA LEU A 188 10.93 25.55 5.02
C LEU A 188 12.16 26.22 4.36
N ASP A 189 12.93 26.98 5.12
CA ASP A 189 14.16 27.62 4.63
C ASP A 189 15.23 26.60 4.21
N ILE A 190 15.36 25.47 4.92
CA ILE A 190 16.23 24.34 4.54
C ILE A 190 15.77 23.75 3.20
N ALA A 191 14.47 23.46 3.07
CA ALA A 191 13.89 22.87 1.87
C ALA A 191 14.00 23.81 0.66
N ILE A 192 13.78 25.11 0.85
CA ILE A 192 13.93 26.14 -0.17
C ILE A 192 15.38 26.18 -0.67
N LYS A 193 16.38 26.20 0.22
CA LYS A 193 17.78 26.19 -0.18
C LYS A 193 18.15 24.95 -1.00
N TYR A 194 17.63 23.77 -0.63
CA TYR A 194 17.87 22.57 -1.40
C TYR A 194 17.14 22.59 -2.76
N ALA A 195 15.90 23.05 -2.81
CA ALA A 195 15.18 23.25 -4.07
C ALA A 195 15.88 24.28 -4.99
N ASP A 196 16.42 25.36 -4.41
CA ASP A 196 17.20 26.35 -5.14
C ASP A 196 18.53 25.79 -5.70
N CYS A 197 19.20 24.93 -4.93
CA CYS A 197 20.36 24.19 -5.41
C CYS A 197 20.01 23.33 -6.63
N VAL A 198 18.91 22.60 -6.57
CA VAL A 198 18.45 21.78 -7.70
C VAL A 198 18.09 22.66 -8.91
N CYS A 199 17.31 23.72 -8.72
CA CYS A 199 16.94 24.63 -9.83
C CYS A 199 18.16 25.33 -10.47
N ARG A 200 19.23 25.53 -9.73
CA ARG A 200 20.47 26.11 -10.23
C ARG A 200 21.30 25.11 -11.03
N GLU A 201 21.33 23.83 -10.64
CA GLU A 201 22.21 22.81 -11.22
C GLU A 201 21.54 21.94 -12.27
N ILE A 202 20.20 21.86 -12.27
CA ILE A 202 19.42 20.97 -13.10
C ILE A 202 18.53 21.77 -14.06
N GLY A 203 18.72 21.53 -15.36
CA GLY A 203 17.99 22.24 -16.42
C GLY A 203 18.69 22.09 -17.76
N THR A 204 18.36 23.02 -18.69
CA THR A 204 18.94 23.10 -20.03
C THR A 204 19.83 24.34 -20.22
N GLY A 205 20.04 25.14 -19.17
CA GLY A 205 20.89 26.32 -19.19
C GLY A 205 22.39 25.99 -19.22
N GLU A 206 23.22 27.01 -19.45
CA GLU A 206 24.66 26.85 -19.42
C GLU A 206 25.14 26.36 -18.04
N GLY A 207 25.93 25.28 -17.99
CA GLY A 207 26.44 24.65 -16.78
C GLY A 207 25.42 23.75 -16.04
N GLN A 208 24.17 23.70 -16.48
CA GLN A 208 23.18 22.81 -15.92
C GLN A 208 23.26 21.39 -16.50
N GLN A 209 22.75 20.41 -15.75
CA GLN A 209 22.65 19.01 -16.18
C GLN A 209 21.19 18.66 -16.47
N ILE A 210 20.95 17.92 -17.56
CA ILE A 210 19.64 17.32 -17.84
C ILE A 210 19.55 16.03 -17.04
N ARG A 211 18.75 16.04 -15.96
CA ARG A 211 18.49 14.90 -15.07
C ARG A 211 17.03 14.88 -14.66
N VAL A 212 16.48 13.67 -14.43
CA VAL A 212 15.12 13.48 -13.92
C VAL A 212 15.15 12.59 -12.66
N PRO A 213 14.14 12.66 -11.77
CA PRO A 213 14.09 11.78 -10.59
C PRO A 213 14.05 10.30 -10.98
N GLY A 214 14.96 9.49 -10.46
CA GLY A 214 14.85 8.03 -10.58
C GLY A 214 13.63 7.52 -9.82
N HIS A 215 13.38 8.02 -8.60
CA HIS A 215 12.13 7.84 -7.88
C HIS A 215 11.39 9.19 -7.80
N GLN A 216 10.17 9.20 -8.32
CA GLN A 216 9.31 10.38 -8.38
C GLN A 216 8.77 10.75 -6.98
N ILE A 217 8.53 11.96 -6.72
CA ILE A 217 7.86 12.74 -5.68
C ILE A 217 8.22 14.23 -5.82
N ALA A 218 9.41 14.55 -6.34
CA ALA A 218 9.89 15.93 -6.46
C ALA A 218 8.93 16.78 -7.31
N GLU A 219 8.30 16.17 -8.30
CA GLU A 219 7.38 16.84 -9.21
C GLU A 219 6.17 17.41 -8.47
N MET A 220 5.49 16.62 -7.64
CA MET A 220 4.34 17.11 -6.88
C MET A 220 4.76 17.99 -5.70
N ALA A 221 5.91 17.73 -5.10
CA ALA A 221 6.41 18.52 -3.98
C ALA A 221 6.81 19.94 -4.42
N LEU A 222 7.49 20.07 -5.56
CA LEU A 222 7.86 21.38 -6.12
C LEU A 222 6.65 22.17 -6.62
N ALA A 223 5.63 21.49 -7.20
CA ALA A 223 4.35 22.13 -7.52
C ALA A 223 3.68 22.71 -6.25
N LYS A 224 3.72 21.98 -5.15
CA LYS A 224 3.22 22.42 -3.85
C LYS A 224 4.08 23.56 -3.25
N LEU A 225 5.41 23.52 -3.45
CA LEU A 225 6.31 24.59 -3.01
C LEU A 225 6.02 25.91 -3.76
N TYR A 226 5.72 25.84 -5.06
CA TYR A 226 5.23 26.98 -5.82
C TYR A 226 3.96 27.59 -5.20
N LEU A 227 2.98 26.76 -4.80
CA LEU A 227 1.75 27.24 -4.16
C LEU A 227 2.00 28.00 -2.85
N VAL A 228 3.04 27.62 -2.11
CA VAL A 228 3.38 28.22 -0.82
C VAL A 228 4.23 29.49 -0.98
N THR A 229 5.18 29.48 -1.92
CA THR A 229 6.15 30.58 -2.09
C THR A 229 5.75 31.61 -3.14
N GLY A 230 4.96 31.22 -4.14
CA GLY A 230 4.65 32.01 -5.33
C GLY A 230 5.77 32.06 -6.36
N ASP A 231 6.92 31.41 -6.10
CA ASP A 231 8.05 31.42 -7.02
C ASP A 231 7.89 30.37 -8.11
N LYS A 232 7.68 30.87 -9.33
CA LYS A 232 7.38 30.04 -10.51
C LYS A 232 8.50 29.07 -10.87
N LYS A 233 9.76 29.34 -10.48
CA LYS A 233 10.89 28.43 -10.80
C LYS A 233 10.66 27.01 -10.29
N TYR A 234 9.94 26.82 -9.18
CA TYR A 234 9.65 25.47 -8.65
C TYR A 234 8.62 24.73 -9.52
N LEU A 235 7.59 25.42 -10.01
CA LEU A 235 6.65 24.82 -10.95
C LEU A 235 7.33 24.51 -12.29
N ASP A 236 8.21 25.40 -12.75
CA ASP A 236 8.97 25.17 -13.99
C ASP A 236 9.93 23.98 -13.83
N GLN A 237 10.55 23.80 -12.66
CA GLN A 237 11.39 22.64 -12.37
C GLN A 237 10.57 21.33 -12.29
N ALA A 238 9.39 21.37 -11.68
CA ALA A 238 8.48 20.21 -11.65
C ALA A 238 8.09 19.79 -13.08
N LYS A 239 7.72 20.76 -13.92
CA LYS A 239 7.38 20.52 -15.32
C LYS A 239 8.60 20.02 -16.11
N PHE A 240 9.78 20.57 -15.89
CA PHE A 240 11.02 20.14 -16.52
C PHE A 240 11.29 18.65 -16.26
N PHE A 241 11.13 18.17 -15.04
CA PHE A 241 11.32 16.75 -14.72
C PHE A 241 10.37 15.84 -15.50
N LEU A 242 9.11 16.26 -15.67
CA LEU A 242 8.13 15.52 -16.46
C LEU A 242 8.43 15.59 -17.97
N ASP A 243 8.75 16.78 -18.49
CA ASP A 243 9.03 17.00 -19.91
C ASP A 243 10.27 16.25 -20.39
N GLN A 244 11.30 16.11 -19.53
CA GLN A 244 12.55 15.45 -19.87
C GLN A 244 12.50 13.93 -19.68
N ARG A 245 11.53 13.41 -18.92
CA ARG A 245 11.40 11.97 -18.74
C ARG A 245 11.05 11.27 -20.05
N GLY A 246 11.83 10.22 -20.38
CA GLY A 246 11.74 9.50 -21.64
C GLY A 246 12.65 10.08 -22.72
N TYR A 247 13.41 11.15 -22.42
CA TYR A 247 14.41 11.73 -23.32
C TYR A 247 15.83 11.69 -22.75
N THR A 248 16.01 11.21 -21.52
CA THR A 248 17.35 11.00 -20.93
C THR A 248 17.94 9.68 -21.41
N SER A 249 19.17 9.36 -20.95
CA SER A 249 19.82 8.08 -21.26
C SER A 249 19.08 6.86 -20.68
N ARG A 250 18.22 7.06 -19.68
CA ARG A 250 17.41 5.99 -19.07
C ARG A 250 16.10 5.84 -19.83
N THR A 251 15.83 4.61 -20.29
CA THR A 251 14.65 4.30 -21.14
C THR A 251 13.91 3.04 -20.65
N ASP A 252 14.03 2.72 -19.35
CA ASP A 252 13.40 1.54 -18.77
C ASP A 252 11.96 1.81 -18.28
N GLU A 253 11.17 0.73 -18.17
CA GLU A 253 9.82 0.78 -17.62
C GLU A 253 9.83 0.98 -16.10
N TYR A 254 10.87 0.50 -15.41
CA TYR A 254 10.96 0.52 -13.95
C TYR A 254 10.78 1.93 -13.37
N SER A 255 11.36 2.94 -14.00
CA SER A 255 11.25 4.36 -13.61
C SER A 255 10.30 5.16 -14.50
N GLN A 256 9.42 4.52 -15.27
CA GLN A 256 8.48 5.12 -16.23
C GLN A 256 9.19 6.01 -17.27
N ALA A 257 10.41 5.66 -17.67
CA ALA A 257 11.22 6.39 -18.65
C ALA A 257 11.19 5.79 -20.07
N HIS A 258 10.40 4.73 -20.28
CA HIS A 258 10.27 4.01 -21.56
C HIS A 258 9.67 4.84 -22.70
N LYS A 259 8.88 5.86 -22.36
CA LYS A 259 8.25 6.83 -23.30
C LYS A 259 8.18 8.20 -22.64
N PRO A 260 8.17 9.30 -23.42
CA PRO A 260 7.77 10.61 -22.91
C PRO A 260 6.44 10.54 -22.17
N VAL A 261 6.29 11.23 -21.04
CA VAL A 261 5.12 11.03 -20.13
C VAL A 261 3.78 11.28 -20.82
N VAL A 262 3.71 12.27 -21.71
CA VAL A 262 2.47 12.60 -22.46
C VAL A 262 2.09 11.54 -23.52
N GLN A 263 2.99 10.61 -23.85
CA GLN A 263 2.76 9.51 -24.78
C GLN A 263 2.47 8.19 -24.07
N GLN A 264 2.56 8.15 -22.74
CA GLN A 264 2.29 6.94 -21.98
C GLN A 264 0.80 6.63 -21.96
N ASP A 265 0.48 5.35 -22.06
CA ASP A 265 -0.88 4.79 -22.19
C ASP A 265 -1.10 3.53 -21.35
N GLU A 266 -0.06 3.07 -20.67
CA GLU A 266 -0.07 1.89 -19.82
C GLU A 266 0.74 2.15 -18.53
N ALA A 267 0.24 1.66 -17.41
CA ALA A 267 0.96 1.67 -16.14
C ALA A 267 2.00 0.54 -16.14
N VAL A 268 3.28 0.88 -16.00
CA VAL A 268 4.40 -0.05 -16.03
C VAL A 268 5.42 0.26 -14.93
N GLY A 269 6.28 -0.69 -14.63
CA GLY A 269 7.39 -0.54 -13.70
C GLY A 269 6.95 -0.38 -12.25
N HIS A 270 7.79 0.22 -11.44
CA HIS A 270 7.59 0.35 -10.00
C HIS A 270 6.33 1.17 -9.66
N ALA A 271 5.39 0.57 -8.92
CA ALA A 271 4.05 1.11 -8.76
C ALA A 271 4.00 2.43 -7.96
N VAL A 272 4.87 2.60 -6.94
CA VAL A 272 4.93 3.85 -6.15
C VAL A 272 5.49 4.99 -6.98
N ARG A 273 6.60 4.75 -7.72
CA ARG A 273 7.18 5.73 -8.64
C ARG A 273 6.15 6.22 -9.65
N ALA A 274 5.42 5.29 -10.25
CA ALA A 274 4.36 5.57 -11.20
C ALA A 274 3.24 6.43 -10.57
N ALA A 275 2.68 6.01 -9.44
CA ALA A 275 1.60 6.72 -8.79
C ALA A 275 2.01 8.16 -8.38
N TYR A 276 3.22 8.35 -7.86
CA TYR A 276 3.72 9.68 -7.53
C TYR A 276 3.94 10.54 -8.76
N MET A 277 4.44 9.95 -9.87
CA MET A 277 4.54 10.68 -11.14
C MET A 277 3.17 11.13 -11.64
N TYR A 278 2.17 10.25 -11.65
CA TYR A 278 0.83 10.59 -12.11
C TYR A 278 0.19 11.68 -11.25
N ALA A 279 0.42 11.65 -9.93
CA ALA A 279 0.00 12.72 -9.04
C ALA A 279 0.70 14.05 -9.38
N GLY A 280 2.01 14.04 -9.63
CA GLY A 280 2.78 15.22 -10.06
C GLY A 280 2.33 15.75 -11.43
N MET A 281 2.02 14.86 -12.38
CA MET A 281 1.45 15.25 -13.69
C MET A 281 0.11 15.98 -13.52
N ALA A 282 -0.76 15.51 -12.61
CA ALA A 282 -2.03 16.16 -12.32
C ALA A 282 -1.84 17.55 -11.69
N ASP A 283 -0.90 17.70 -10.73
CA ASP A 283 -0.59 18.98 -10.13
C ASP A 283 -0.04 19.98 -11.16
N VAL A 284 0.92 19.56 -11.98
CA VAL A 284 1.50 20.41 -13.04
C VAL A 284 0.44 20.78 -14.07
N ALA A 285 -0.40 19.83 -14.51
CA ALA A 285 -1.49 20.11 -15.43
C ALA A 285 -2.47 21.14 -14.88
N ALA A 286 -2.91 20.99 -13.64
CA ALA A 286 -3.82 21.92 -12.99
C ALA A 286 -3.23 23.34 -12.89
N LEU A 287 -1.93 23.46 -12.60
CA LEU A 287 -1.26 24.75 -12.37
C LEU A 287 -0.77 25.44 -13.66
N THR A 288 -0.56 24.69 -14.73
CA THR A 288 -0.08 25.22 -16.01
C THR A 288 -1.17 25.31 -17.10
N GLY A 289 -2.27 24.56 -16.93
CA GLY A 289 -3.30 24.40 -17.95
C GLY A 289 -2.89 23.42 -19.08
N ASP A 290 -1.81 22.67 -18.94
CA ASP A 290 -1.31 21.73 -19.94
C ASP A 290 -2.15 20.44 -19.97
N THR A 291 -3.09 20.37 -20.92
CA THR A 291 -4.02 19.25 -21.06
C THR A 291 -3.38 17.96 -21.57
N ALA A 292 -2.15 18.01 -22.12
CA ALA A 292 -1.48 16.80 -22.61
C ALA A 292 -1.19 15.82 -21.47
N TYR A 293 -0.86 16.33 -20.27
CA TYR A 293 -0.70 15.50 -19.07
C TYR A 293 -2.01 14.87 -18.64
N ILE A 294 -3.13 15.64 -18.67
CA ILE A 294 -4.47 15.12 -18.29
C ILE A 294 -4.85 13.96 -19.18
N HIS A 295 -4.71 14.10 -20.51
CA HIS A 295 -5.02 13.04 -21.46
C HIS A 295 -4.17 11.79 -21.25
N ALA A 296 -2.88 11.95 -20.88
CA ALA A 296 -2.02 10.81 -20.58
C ALA A 296 -2.45 10.10 -19.30
N ILE A 297 -2.73 10.86 -18.23
CA ILE A 297 -3.15 10.27 -16.95
C ILE A 297 -4.49 9.55 -17.09
N ASP A 298 -5.44 10.11 -17.85
CA ASP A 298 -6.74 9.49 -18.07
C ASP A 298 -6.59 8.11 -18.76
N ARG A 299 -5.74 8.01 -19.83
CA ARG A 299 -5.45 6.73 -20.46
C ARG A 299 -4.80 5.72 -19.53
N ILE A 300 -3.84 6.18 -18.73
CA ILE A 300 -3.13 5.35 -17.75
C ILE A 300 -4.09 4.90 -16.65
N TRP A 301 -4.96 5.79 -16.16
CA TRP A 301 -5.97 5.46 -15.17
C TRP A 301 -6.94 4.39 -15.67
N ASP A 302 -7.41 4.51 -16.91
CA ASP A 302 -8.25 3.49 -17.57
C ASP A 302 -7.52 2.14 -17.66
N ASN A 303 -6.22 2.14 -17.94
CA ASN A 303 -5.40 0.93 -17.94
C ASN A 303 -5.29 0.32 -16.55
N ILE A 304 -5.00 1.11 -15.51
CA ILE A 304 -4.91 0.63 -14.14
C ILE A 304 -6.23 0.02 -13.71
N VAL A 305 -7.32 0.79 -13.75
CA VAL A 305 -8.62 0.39 -13.21
C VAL A 305 -9.28 -0.72 -14.03
N GLY A 306 -8.98 -0.77 -15.32
CA GLY A 306 -9.52 -1.79 -16.23
C GLY A 306 -8.74 -3.10 -16.27
N LYS A 307 -7.45 -3.12 -15.84
CA LYS A 307 -6.59 -4.28 -16.12
C LYS A 307 -5.56 -4.63 -15.05
N LYS A 308 -5.24 -3.71 -14.11
CA LYS A 308 -4.10 -3.85 -13.18
C LYS A 308 -4.45 -3.51 -11.73
N TYR A 309 -5.74 -3.40 -11.41
CA TYR A 309 -6.25 -3.02 -10.10
C TYR A 309 -6.82 -4.21 -9.37
N TYR A 310 -6.37 -4.47 -8.16
CA TYR A 310 -6.84 -5.58 -7.34
C TYR A 310 -8.20 -5.29 -6.69
N ILE A 311 -8.99 -6.33 -6.43
CA ILE A 311 -10.29 -6.19 -5.74
C ILE A 311 -10.17 -5.49 -4.38
N THR A 312 -9.04 -5.63 -3.70
CA THR A 312 -8.71 -4.97 -2.44
C THR A 312 -8.22 -3.54 -2.61
N GLY A 313 -8.18 -3.02 -3.82
CA GLY A 313 -7.70 -1.66 -4.09
C GLY A 313 -6.18 -1.51 -4.20
N GLY A 314 -5.44 -2.62 -4.12
CA GLY A 314 -3.98 -2.64 -4.32
C GLY A 314 -3.60 -2.44 -5.78
N ILE A 315 -2.38 -1.99 -6.01
CA ILE A 315 -1.70 -1.92 -7.31
C ILE A 315 -0.25 -2.41 -7.16
N GLY A 316 0.31 -2.95 -8.25
CA GLY A 316 1.63 -3.59 -8.25
C GLY A 316 1.53 -5.09 -8.00
N ALA A 317 1.76 -5.90 -9.04
CA ALA A 317 1.52 -7.34 -9.01
C ALA A 317 2.76 -8.14 -8.56
N THR A 318 3.97 -7.61 -8.80
CA THR A 318 5.21 -8.37 -8.65
C THR A 318 6.14 -7.79 -7.59
N ALA A 319 6.78 -8.67 -6.80
CA ALA A 319 7.85 -8.28 -5.89
C ALA A 319 9.12 -7.87 -6.66
N ALA A 320 9.37 -8.47 -7.84
CA ALA A 320 10.48 -8.08 -8.69
C ALA A 320 10.26 -6.66 -9.23
N GLY A 321 11.08 -5.73 -8.76
CA GLY A 321 10.96 -4.30 -9.06
C GLY A 321 9.76 -3.61 -8.44
N GLU A 322 9.02 -4.25 -7.51
CA GLU A 322 7.84 -3.66 -6.84
C GLU A 322 6.83 -3.11 -7.87
N ALA A 323 6.60 -3.89 -8.94
CA ALA A 323 6.13 -3.39 -10.21
C ALA A 323 4.70 -3.82 -10.57
N PHE A 324 4.09 -3.08 -11.50
CA PHE A 324 2.93 -3.56 -12.23
C PHE A 324 3.29 -4.81 -13.04
N GLY A 325 2.40 -5.79 -13.05
CA GLY A 325 2.44 -6.92 -13.97
C GLY A 325 1.92 -6.55 -15.37
N LYS A 326 1.84 -7.55 -16.25
CA LYS A 326 1.14 -7.41 -17.52
C LYS A 326 -0.35 -7.12 -17.31
N ASN A 327 -1.03 -6.70 -18.37
CA ASN A 327 -2.48 -6.52 -18.31
C ASN A 327 -3.17 -7.82 -17.88
N TYR A 328 -4.03 -7.76 -16.84
CA TYR A 328 -4.76 -8.87 -16.20
C TYR A 328 -3.88 -9.87 -15.43
N GLU A 329 -2.59 -9.60 -15.24
CA GLU A 329 -1.71 -10.37 -14.37
C GLU A 329 -1.89 -9.90 -12.91
N LEU A 330 -2.80 -10.56 -12.20
CA LEU A 330 -3.20 -10.24 -10.84
C LEU A 330 -3.10 -11.50 -9.94
N PRO A 331 -1.88 -12.01 -9.68
CA PRO A 331 -1.70 -13.16 -8.79
C PRO A 331 -2.16 -12.85 -7.37
N ASN A 332 -2.59 -13.86 -6.60
CA ASN A 332 -3.12 -13.68 -5.25
C ASN A 332 -2.04 -13.81 -4.17
N MET A 333 -1.33 -14.93 -4.12
CA MET A 333 -0.34 -15.21 -3.07
C MET A 333 0.92 -14.36 -3.21
N SER A 334 1.37 -14.12 -4.43
CA SER A 334 2.54 -13.30 -4.76
C SER A 334 2.21 -11.85 -5.06
N ALA A 335 0.94 -11.43 -4.91
CA ALA A 335 0.54 -10.04 -5.07
C ALA A 335 1.40 -9.14 -4.17
N TYR A 336 2.11 -8.19 -4.78
CA TYR A 336 2.92 -7.27 -3.99
C TYR A 336 2.05 -6.22 -3.32
N CYS A 337 1.21 -5.51 -4.08
CA CYS A 337 0.21 -4.57 -3.56
C CYS A 337 0.77 -3.72 -2.41
N GLU A 338 1.88 -3.02 -2.67
CA GLU A 338 2.62 -2.28 -1.66
C GLU A 338 1.74 -1.24 -0.97
N THR A 339 1.89 -1.11 0.34
CA THR A 339 1.19 -0.09 1.15
C THR A 339 1.43 1.33 0.62
N CYS A 340 2.68 1.66 0.20
CA CYS A 340 2.98 2.96 -0.40
C CYS A 340 2.28 3.16 -1.74
N ALA A 341 2.15 2.11 -2.54
CA ALA A 341 1.45 2.18 -3.82
C ALA A 341 -0.05 2.42 -3.63
N ALA A 342 -0.67 1.82 -2.60
CA ALA A 342 -2.05 2.11 -2.22
C ALA A 342 -2.23 3.59 -1.83
N ILE A 343 -1.32 4.16 -1.03
CA ILE A 343 -1.32 5.59 -0.67
C ILE A 343 -1.16 6.46 -1.92
N GLY A 344 -0.20 6.12 -2.80
CA GLY A 344 0.01 6.83 -4.07
C GLY A 344 -1.23 6.80 -4.96
N ASN A 345 -1.93 5.66 -5.03
CA ASN A 345 -3.17 5.52 -5.78
C ASN A 345 -4.31 6.41 -5.22
N VAL A 346 -4.40 6.56 -3.90
CA VAL A 346 -5.32 7.54 -3.28
C VAL A 346 -4.97 8.96 -3.72
N TYR A 347 -3.70 9.35 -3.74
CA TYR A 347 -3.28 10.68 -4.20
C TYR A 347 -3.63 10.95 -5.66
N VAL A 348 -3.47 9.98 -6.54
CA VAL A 348 -3.84 10.08 -7.96
C VAL A 348 -5.34 10.28 -8.10
N ASN A 349 -6.15 9.38 -7.51
CA ASN A 349 -7.60 9.43 -7.64
C ASN A 349 -8.21 10.70 -7.04
N TYR A 350 -7.66 11.20 -5.94
CA TYR A 350 -8.08 12.47 -5.37
C TYR A 350 -7.83 13.64 -6.32
N ARG A 351 -6.66 13.72 -6.95
CA ARG A 351 -6.31 14.77 -7.91
C ARG A 351 -7.15 14.70 -9.17
N LEU A 352 -7.40 13.50 -9.69
CA LEU A 352 -8.28 13.30 -10.83
C LEU A 352 -9.72 13.73 -10.50
N PHE A 353 -10.19 13.46 -9.28
CA PHE A 353 -11.47 14.00 -8.83
C PHE A 353 -11.47 15.54 -8.80
N LEU A 354 -10.42 16.17 -8.28
CA LEU A 354 -10.33 17.65 -8.25
C LEU A 354 -10.29 18.27 -9.67
N LEU A 355 -9.77 17.53 -10.66
CA LEU A 355 -9.77 17.94 -12.07
C LEU A 355 -11.14 17.74 -12.75
N HIS A 356 -11.77 16.56 -12.57
CA HIS A 356 -12.92 16.14 -13.36
C HIS A 356 -14.27 16.24 -12.63
N GLY A 357 -14.31 16.08 -11.32
CA GLY A 357 -15.53 16.13 -10.50
C GLY A 357 -16.41 14.88 -10.57
N GLU A 358 -15.91 13.77 -11.13
CA GLU A 358 -16.65 12.51 -11.27
C GLU A 358 -16.45 11.58 -10.08
N SER A 359 -17.51 10.94 -9.61
CA SER A 359 -17.49 10.03 -8.44
C SER A 359 -16.67 8.76 -8.68
N LYS A 360 -16.42 8.37 -9.93
CA LYS A 360 -15.66 7.15 -10.27
C LYS A 360 -14.28 7.12 -9.64
N TYR A 361 -13.63 8.28 -9.51
CA TYR A 361 -12.34 8.40 -8.85
C TYR A 361 -12.44 8.12 -7.34
N TYR A 362 -13.54 8.53 -6.70
CA TYR A 362 -13.79 8.20 -5.31
C TYR A 362 -14.23 6.76 -5.09
N ASP A 363 -14.83 6.11 -6.08
CA ASP A 363 -15.14 4.68 -5.99
C ASP A 363 -13.85 3.84 -5.90
N VAL A 364 -12.81 4.22 -6.68
CA VAL A 364 -11.46 3.64 -6.60
C VAL A 364 -10.77 4.03 -5.29
N LEU A 365 -10.80 5.32 -4.92
CA LEU A 365 -10.19 5.83 -3.70
C LEU A 365 -10.77 5.14 -2.45
N GLU A 366 -12.08 5.06 -2.33
CA GLU A 366 -12.76 4.45 -1.19
C GLU A 366 -12.41 2.96 -1.07
N ARG A 367 -12.44 2.20 -2.16
CA ARG A 367 -12.03 0.79 -2.18
C ARG A 367 -10.59 0.62 -1.72
N THR A 368 -9.67 1.41 -2.24
CA THR A 368 -8.27 1.40 -1.84
C THR A 368 -8.12 1.73 -0.35
N LEU A 369 -8.81 2.78 0.13
CA LEU A 369 -8.73 3.27 1.50
C LEU A 369 -9.23 2.24 2.51
N TYR A 370 -10.41 1.65 2.28
CA TYR A 370 -11.05 0.73 3.23
C TYR A 370 -10.48 -0.70 3.20
N ASN A 371 -9.62 -1.05 2.26
CA ASN A 371 -9.06 -2.39 2.13
C ASN A 371 -7.53 -2.37 2.06
N GLY A 372 -6.94 -2.21 0.88
CA GLY A 372 -5.49 -2.36 0.67
C GLY A 372 -4.63 -1.36 1.44
N LEU A 373 -5.08 -0.12 1.64
CA LEU A 373 -4.32 0.88 2.36
C LEU A 373 -4.27 0.61 3.86
N ILE A 374 -5.44 0.48 4.52
CA ILE A 374 -5.48 0.28 5.98
C ILE A 374 -5.09 -1.13 6.41
N SER A 375 -5.04 -2.11 5.49
CA SER A 375 -4.37 -3.39 5.71
C SER A 375 -2.88 -3.21 6.01
N GLY A 376 -2.27 -2.18 5.43
CA GLY A 376 -0.85 -1.84 5.60
C GLY A 376 -0.42 -1.45 7.02
N VAL A 377 -1.35 -1.20 7.92
CA VAL A 377 -1.09 -0.84 9.32
C VAL A 377 -1.96 -1.67 10.26
N SER A 378 -1.40 -2.13 11.38
CA SER A 378 -2.16 -2.84 12.40
C SER A 378 -3.18 -1.94 13.10
N LEU A 379 -4.24 -2.56 13.64
CA LEU A 379 -5.31 -1.84 14.33
C LEU A 379 -4.81 -1.02 15.52
N ASP A 380 -3.76 -1.47 16.18
CA ASP A 380 -3.08 -0.77 17.28
C ASP A 380 -2.06 0.28 16.82
N GLY A 381 -1.76 0.34 15.51
CA GLY A 381 -0.81 1.29 14.92
C GLY A 381 0.67 0.92 15.03
N GLY A 382 1.02 -0.23 15.64
CA GLY A 382 2.42 -0.61 15.94
C GLY A 382 3.04 -1.62 14.98
N GLY A 383 2.30 -2.11 13.99
CA GLY A 383 2.76 -3.11 13.04
C GLY A 383 2.38 -2.77 11.61
N PHE A 384 3.23 -3.12 10.64
CA PHE A 384 3.07 -2.73 9.24
C PHE A 384 3.22 -3.92 8.30
N PHE A 385 2.45 -3.90 7.21
CA PHE A 385 2.73 -4.66 6.01
C PHE A 385 3.47 -3.82 4.99
N TYR A 386 4.43 -4.42 4.32
CA TYR A 386 5.02 -3.90 3.10
C TYR A 386 4.17 -4.38 1.90
N PRO A 387 4.14 -5.69 1.55
CA PRO A 387 3.18 -6.24 0.60
C PRO A 387 1.84 -6.57 1.28
N ASN A 388 0.75 -6.50 0.52
CA ASN A 388 -0.61 -6.84 0.95
C ASN A 388 -1.21 -7.91 0.02
N PRO A 389 -0.86 -9.21 0.21
CA PRO A 389 -1.32 -10.29 -0.64
C PRO A 389 -2.82 -10.59 -0.43
N LEU A 390 -3.43 -11.26 -1.41
CA LEU A 390 -4.82 -11.70 -1.34
C LEU A 390 -4.96 -13.17 -0.94
N GLU A 391 -3.83 -13.86 -0.75
CA GLU A 391 -3.75 -15.24 -0.32
C GLU A 391 -2.47 -15.43 0.50
N SER A 392 -2.53 -16.17 1.60
CA SER A 392 -1.40 -16.46 2.48
C SER A 392 -1.54 -17.84 3.10
N MET A 393 -0.44 -18.57 3.21
CA MET A 393 -0.35 -19.83 3.96
C MET A 393 0.36 -19.65 5.32
N GLY A 394 0.44 -18.40 5.82
CA GLY A 394 1.07 -18.06 7.09
C GLY A 394 2.44 -17.39 6.97
N GLN A 395 2.97 -17.21 5.76
CA GLN A 395 4.27 -16.57 5.52
C GLN A 395 4.27 -15.07 5.75
N HIS A 396 3.09 -14.40 5.76
CA HIS A 396 2.97 -12.97 5.94
C HIS A 396 2.60 -12.58 7.37
N GLN A 397 3.35 -11.64 7.93
CA GLN A 397 3.10 -11.03 9.25
C GLN A 397 3.47 -9.55 9.21
N ARG A 398 2.71 -8.72 9.95
CA ARG A 398 3.11 -7.32 10.16
C ARG A 398 4.40 -7.26 10.96
N GLN A 399 5.26 -6.30 10.60
CA GLN A 399 6.53 -6.05 11.26
C GLN A 399 6.48 -4.68 11.95
N PRO A 400 7.16 -4.50 13.09
CA PRO A 400 7.19 -3.20 13.76
C PRO A 400 7.97 -2.14 12.95
N TRP A 401 8.89 -2.56 12.10
CA TRP A 401 9.69 -1.71 11.23
C TRP A 401 10.35 -2.50 10.12
N PHE A 402 10.89 -1.80 9.10
CA PHE A 402 11.64 -2.40 7.99
C PHE A 402 12.98 -1.69 7.81
N GLY A 403 13.98 -2.36 7.24
CA GLY A 403 15.22 -1.73 6.81
C GLY A 403 14.96 -0.62 5.79
N CYS A 404 14.13 -0.89 4.78
CA CYS A 404 13.49 0.12 3.93
C CYS A 404 12.15 0.51 4.57
N ALA A 405 12.10 1.61 5.31
CA ALA A 405 10.93 1.98 6.11
C ALA A 405 9.97 2.93 5.38
N CYS A 406 9.88 2.83 4.04
CA CYS A 406 9.00 3.71 3.26
C CYS A 406 7.52 3.54 3.63
N CYS A 407 7.03 2.31 3.85
CA CYS A 407 5.62 2.07 4.18
C CYS A 407 5.21 2.60 5.57
N PRO A 408 5.92 2.31 6.68
CA PRO A 408 5.61 2.89 7.98
C PRO A 408 5.62 4.42 7.97
N SER A 409 6.67 5.03 7.43
CA SER A 409 6.81 6.49 7.36
C SER A 409 5.76 7.13 6.44
N ASN A 410 5.32 6.44 5.38
CA ASN A 410 4.26 6.90 4.51
C ASN A 410 2.87 6.83 5.19
N ILE A 411 2.59 5.80 6.00
CA ILE A 411 1.40 5.73 6.86
C ILE A 411 1.39 6.89 7.86
N CYS A 412 2.53 7.24 8.46
CA CYS A 412 2.65 8.37 9.39
C CYS A 412 2.14 9.68 8.76
N ARG A 413 2.46 9.97 7.51
CA ARG A 413 2.05 11.21 6.85
C ARG A 413 0.63 11.14 6.25
N PHE A 414 0.13 9.93 5.92
CA PHE A 414 -1.18 9.80 5.27
C PHE A 414 -2.33 9.86 6.28
N ILE A 415 -2.33 9.02 7.32
CA ILE A 415 -3.47 8.87 8.24
C ILE A 415 -3.91 10.19 8.87
N PRO A 416 -3.04 11.07 9.39
CA PRO A 416 -3.47 12.34 9.97
C PRO A 416 -4.14 13.29 8.96
N SER A 417 -3.84 13.17 7.67
CA SER A 417 -4.39 14.02 6.61
C SER A 417 -5.76 13.53 6.07
N LEU A 418 -6.19 12.31 6.46
CA LEU A 418 -7.40 11.65 5.95
C LEU A 418 -8.68 12.51 5.99
N PRO A 419 -8.95 13.33 7.02
CA PRO A 419 -10.17 14.15 7.05
C PRO A 419 -10.28 15.11 5.86
N GLY A 420 -9.20 15.45 5.20
CA GLY A 420 -9.17 16.31 4.00
C GLY A 420 -9.78 15.69 2.73
N TYR A 421 -10.06 14.39 2.75
CA TYR A 421 -10.66 13.68 1.61
C TYR A 421 -12.18 13.57 1.68
N ILE A 422 -12.82 14.03 2.78
CA ILE A 422 -14.27 13.86 2.98
C ILE A 422 -15.07 14.81 2.11
N TYR A 423 -14.63 16.05 1.98
CA TYR A 423 -15.35 17.13 1.28
C TYR A 423 -14.47 17.85 0.27
N ALA A 424 -15.12 18.41 -0.73
CA ALA A 424 -14.53 19.40 -1.63
C ALA A 424 -15.58 20.45 -2.00
N VAL A 425 -15.13 21.61 -2.51
CA VAL A 425 -16.01 22.71 -2.87
C VAL A 425 -15.68 23.24 -4.25
N LYS A 426 -16.70 23.50 -5.06
CA LYS A 426 -16.58 24.24 -6.31
C LYS A 426 -17.61 25.37 -6.31
N ASP A 427 -17.15 26.60 -6.17
CA ASP A 427 -18.03 27.75 -6.08
C ASP A 427 -19.11 27.59 -4.98
N LYS A 428 -20.34 27.26 -5.37
CA LYS A 428 -21.48 26.98 -4.50
C LYS A 428 -21.88 25.49 -4.47
N ASP A 429 -21.05 24.62 -4.96
CA ASP A 429 -21.25 23.17 -4.91
C ASP A 429 -20.40 22.58 -3.79
N VAL A 430 -21.01 21.82 -2.90
CA VAL A 430 -20.33 21.05 -1.84
C VAL A 430 -20.40 19.57 -2.19
N TYR A 431 -19.27 18.95 -2.41
CA TYR A 431 -19.13 17.52 -2.65
C TYR A 431 -18.98 16.79 -1.32
N VAL A 432 -19.83 15.80 -1.05
CA VAL A 432 -19.73 14.87 0.07
C VAL A 432 -19.27 13.54 -0.50
N ASN A 433 -18.00 13.23 -0.31
CA ASN A 433 -17.32 12.16 -1.03
C ASN A 433 -17.12 10.89 -0.19
N LEU A 434 -16.81 11.03 1.10
CA LEU A 434 -16.64 9.91 2.03
C LEU A 434 -17.64 10.05 3.20
N PHE A 435 -18.07 8.89 3.70
CA PHE A 435 -19.02 8.81 4.79
C PHE A 435 -18.30 8.39 6.07
N MET A 436 -18.18 9.34 6.99
CA MET A 436 -17.69 9.14 8.35
C MET A 436 -18.21 10.24 9.27
N SER A 437 -18.54 9.91 10.50
CA SER A 437 -19.07 10.91 11.44
C SER A 437 -18.03 12.00 11.69
N ASN A 438 -18.45 13.24 11.50
CA ASN A 438 -17.56 14.40 11.67
C ASN A 438 -18.36 15.70 11.88
N THR A 439 -17.68 16.74 12.34
CA THR A 439 -18.11 18.13 12.25
C THR A 439 -17.13 18.89 11.35
N SER A 440 -17.67 19.78 10.50
CA SER A 440 -16.85 20.44 9.48
C SER A 440 -17.25 21.89 9.30
N ASP A 441 -16.23 22.75 9.11
CA ASP A 441 -16.38 24.15 8.77
C ASP A 441 -15.88 24.41 7.34
N LEU A 442 -16.79 24.69 6.43
CA LEU A 442 -16.55 24.87 5.01
C LEU A 442 -16.64 26.35 4.60
N LYS A 443 -16.01 26.67 3.47
CA LYS A 443 -16.20 27.95 2.76
C LYS A 443 -16.93 27.67 1.45
N VAL A 444 -18.19 28.12 1.33
CA VAL A 444 -19.03 27.94 0.14
C VAL A 444 -19.33 29.29 -0.47
N GLY A 445 -18.88 29.53 -1.71
CA GLY A 445 -18.94 30.85 -2.31
C GLY A 445 -18.27 31.93 -1.44
N GLY A 446 -17.17 31.57 -0.76
CA GLY A 446 -16.45 32.45 0.17
C GLY A 446 -17.14 32.69 1.53
N LYS A 447 -18.31 32.06 1.80
CA LYS A 447 -19.09 32.20 3.03
C LYS A 447 -19.00 30.95 3.90
N ALA A 448 -19.03 31.13 5.22
CA ALA A 448 -18.93 30.06 6.19
C ALA A 448 -20.22 29.20 6.23
N VAL A 449 -20.04 27.88 6.12
CA VAL A 449 -21.07 26.85 6.29
C VAL A 449 -20.50 25.78 7.22
N SER A 450 -21.25 25.45 8.30
CA SER A 450 -20.87 24.34 9.20
C SER A 450 -21.84 23.18 9.02
N ILE A 451 -21.33 22.00 8.85
CA ILE A 451 -22.11 20.76 8.71
C ILE A 451 -21.65 19.72 9.71
N GLU A 452 -22.55 18.79 10.02
CA GLU A 452 -22.27 17.60 10.81
C GLU A 452 -22.72 16.39 10.03
N GLN A 453 -21.86 15.39 9.93
CA GLN A 453 -22.19 14.08 9.38
C GLN A 453 -22.24 13.06 10.52
N THR A 454 -23.29 12.23 10.59
CA THR A 454 -23.47 11.16 11.56
C THR A 454 -23.77 9.86 10.85
N THR A 455 -22.97 8.82 11.11
CA THR A 455 -23.11 7.52 10.45
C THR A 455 -22.40 6.42 11.24
N LYS A 456 -22.76 5.16 11.01
CA LYS A 456 -22.00 3.96 11.37
C LYS A 456 -21.32 3.31 10.16
N TYR A 457 -21.19 4.02 9.06
CA TYR A 457 -20.46 3.55 7.88
C TYR A 457 -19.01 3.17 8.26
N PRO A 458 -18.47 2.05 7.80
CA PRO A 458 -18.93 1.15 6.75
C PRO A 458 -19.80 -0.03 7.25
N TRP A 459 -20.32 0.01 8.49
CA TRP A 459 -21.07 -1.11 9.08
C TRP A 459 -22.55 -1.09 8.74
N ASN A 460 -23.13 0.07 8.46
CA ASN A 460 -24.47 0.22 7.89
C ASN A 460 -24.51 1.37 6.89
N GLY A 461 -25.60 1.46 6.14
CA GLY A 461 -25.81 2.44 5.07
C GLY A 461 -26.52 3.72 5.50
N ASP A 462 -26.74 3.96 6.79
CA ASP A 462 -27.45 5.13 7.29
C ASP A 462 -26.49 6.31 7.47
N ILE A 463 -26.75 7.41 6.77
CA ILE A 463 -25.97 8.64 6.85
C ILE A 463 -26.93 9.81 7.08
N ALA A 464 -26.60 10.66 8.02
CA ALA A 464 -27.29 11.91 8.27
C ALA A 464 -26.34 13.09 8.14
N ILE A 465 -26.71 14.12 7.36
CA ILE A 465 -25.94 15.34 7.18
C ILE A 465 -26.78 16.53 7.62
N GLY A 466 -26.39 17.17 8.72
CA GLY A 466 -27.09 18.30 9.32
C GLY A 466 -26.42 19.63 9.05
N ILE A 467 -27.18 20.66 8.71
CA ILE A 467 -26.71 22.05 8.55
C ILE A 467 -26.68 22.72 9.92
N LYS A 468 -25.49 22.98 10.47
CA LYS A 468 -25.31 23.65 11.77
C LYS A 468 -25.25 25.17 11.65
N LYS A 469 -24.68 25.65 10.56
CA LYS A 469 -24.58 27.10 10.23
C LYS A 469 -24.58 27.27 8.72
N ASN A 470 -25.27 28.27 8.22
CA ASN A 470 -25.20 28.62 6.81
C ASN A 470 -25.23 30.15 6.63
N ASN A 471 -24.10 30.69 6.15
CA ASN A 471 -23.97 32.07 5.72
C ASN A 471 -23.96 32.23 4.19
N ALA A 472 -23.93 31.10 3.44
CA ALA A 472 -23.88 31.09 1.98
C ALA A 472 -25.27 31.21 1.33
N GLY A 473 -26.33 30.93 2.08
CA GLY A 473 -27.71 30.97 1.58
C GLY A 473 -28.07 29.76 0.73
N GLN A 474 -28.23 29.94 -0.57
CA GLN A 474 -28.50 28.85 -1.51
C GLN A 474 -27.18 28.26 -2.04
N PHE A 475 -27.09 26.91 -2.01
CA PHE A 475 -25.97 26.17 -2.58
C PHE A 475 -26.39 24.72 -2.82
N THR A 476 -25.62 24.00 -3.67
CA THR A 476 -25.87 22.60 -4.01
C THR A 476 -25.06 21.67 -3.11
N MET A 477 -25.75 20.72 -2.46
CA MET A 477 -25.09 19.55 -1.85
C MET A 477 -25.05 18.42 -2.89
N LYS A 478 -23.84 17.97 -3.24
CA LYS A 478 -23.58 16.84 -4.13
C LYS A 478 -23.16 15.63 -3.29
N VAL A 479 -24.09 14.75 -3.03
CA VAL A 479 -23.85 13.54 -2.23
C VAL A 479 -23.48 12.40 -3.14
N ARG A 480 -22.30 11.80 -2.95
CA ARG A 480 -21.84 10.66 -3.74
C ARG A 480 -22.75 9.45 -3.50
N ILE A 481 -23.19 8.81 -4.57
CA ILE A 481 -23.80 7.48 -4.51
C ILE A 481 -22.68 6.49 -4.92
N PRO A 482 -22.17 5.66 -3.98
CA PRO A 482 -21.04 4.77 -4.25
C PRO A 482 -21.27 3.82 -5.42
N GLY A 483 -20.18 3.44 -6.12
CA GLY A 483 -20.23 2.49 -7.24
C GLY A 483 -20.88 1.16 -6.86
N TRP A 484 -20.56 0.65 -5.67
CA TRP A 484 -21.12 -0.60 -5.15
C TRP A 484 -22.67 -0.55 -4.96
N VAL A 485 -23.24 0.62 -4.64
CA VAL A 485 -24.71 0.84 -4.63
C VAL A 485 -25.25 0.84 -6.06
N ARG A 486 -24.54 1.49 -6.99
CA ARG A 486 -24.91 1.61 -8.41
C ARG A 486 -24.72 0.32 -9.21
N GLY A 487 -24.26 -0.77 -8.56
CA GLY A 487 -24.03 -2.07 -9.20
C GLY A 487 -22.69 -2.17 -9.92
N GLN A 488 -21.73 -1.33 -9.57
CA GLN A 488 -20.36 -1.31 -10.11
C GLN A 488 -19.36 -1.64 -9.01
N VAL A 489 -18.62 -2.75 -9.17
CA VAL A 489 -17.54 -3.11 -8.25
C VAL A 489 -16.39 -2.10 -8.36
N VAL A 490 -15.98 -1.85 -9.61
CA VAL A 490 -15.01 -0.82 -10.03
C VAL A 490 -15.56 -0.15 -11.29
N PRO A 491 -15.13 1.05 -11.67
CA PRO A 491 -15.61 1.74 -12.88
C PRO A 491 -14.98 1.17 -14.18
N SER A 492 -15.05 -0.15 -14.33
CA SER A 492 -14.57 -0.91 -15.49
C SER A 492 -15.24 -2.29 -15.54
N ASP A 493 -14.87 -3.14 -16.50
CA ASP A 493 -15.31 -4.53 -16.61
C ASP A 493 -14.37 -5.55 -15.91
N LEU A 494 -13.37 -5.06 -15.16
CA LEU A 494 -12.40 -5.92 -14.49
C LEU A 494 -13.06 -6.82 -13.44
N TYR A 495 -14.06 -6.28 -12.73
CA TYR A 495 -14.84 -7.00 -11.73
C TYR A 495 -16.33 -6.72 -11.90
N THR A 496 -17.14 -7.75 -11.70
CA THR A 496 -18.61 -7.66 -11.80
C THR A 496 -19.31 -8.39 -10.66
N TYR A 497 -20.47 -7.88 -10.23
CA TYR A 497 -21.30 -8.60 -9.27
C TYR A 497 -21.96 -9.81 -9.91
N SER A 498 -21.94 -10.95 -9.22
CA SER A 498 -22.55 -12.20 -9.72
C SER A 498 -24.06 -12.09 -9.92
N ASP A 499 -24.74 -11.23 -9.16
CA ASP A 499 -26.19 -11.00 -9.21
C ASP A 499 -26.62 -9.96 -10.25
N GLY A 500 -25.69 -9.17 -10.80
CA GLY A 500 -25.96 -8.12 -11.79
C GLY A 500 -26.89 -7.00 -11.33
N LYS A 501 -27.19 -6.90 -10.03
CA LYS A 501 -28.17 -5.94 -9.49
C LYS A 501 -27.54 -4.60 -9.13
N ARG A 502 -28.38 -3.58 -9.03
CA ARG A 502 -28.12 -2.35 -8.30
C ARG A 502 -28.80 -2.45 -6.94
N LEU A 503 -28.14 -1.94 -5.89
CA LEU A 503 -28.75 -1.85 -4.57
C LEU A 503 -29.68 -0.63 -4.51
N LYS A 504 -30.67 -0.70 -3.63
CA LYS A 504 -31.58 0.43 -3.42
C LYS A 504 -30.89 1.47 -2.55
N TYR A 505 -31.25 2.70 -2.76
CA TYR A 505 -30.90 3.82 -1.86
C TYR A 505 -32.06 4.80 -1.78
N THR A 506 -32.15 5.53 -0.68
CA THR A 506 -33.09 6.62 -0.48
C THR A 506 -32.34 7.87 -0.03
N VAL A 507 -32.85 9.02 -0.44
CA VAL A 507 -32.42 10.32 0.04
C VAL A 507 -33.66 11.12 0.44
N ALA A 508 -33.61 11.67 1.65
CA ALA A 508 -34.69 12.54 2.15
C ALA A 508 -34.08 13.87 2.67
N VAL A 509 -34.87 14.92 2.65
CA VAL A 509 -34.53 16.23 3.24
C VAL A 509 -35.60 16.62 4.23
N ASN A 510 -35.25 16.73 5.50
CA ASN A 510 -36.17 17.01 6.60
C ASN A 510 -37.33 15.98 6.68
N GLY A 511 -37.08 14.71 6.40
CA GLY A 511 -38.04 13.62 6.38
C GLY A 511 -38.83 13.46 5.07
N GLU A 512 -38.76 14.42 4.16
CA GLU A 512 -39.44 14.34 2.86
C GLU A 512 -38.51 13.73 1.80
N PRO A 513 -39.00 12.74 1.01
CA PRO A 513 -38.20 12.13 -0.05
C PRO A 513 -37.75 13.18 -1.06
N ALA A 514 -36.46 13.18 -1.32
CA ALA A 514 -35.85 14.04 -2.35
C ALA A 514 -35.77 13.26 -3.67
N GLN A 515 -35.92 13.96 -4.78
CA GLN A 515 -35.72 13.43 -6.13
C GLN A 515 -34.69 14.25 -6.86
N SER A 516 -33.74 13.58 -7.47
CA SER A 516 -32.72 14.16 -8.35
C SER A 516 -32.20 13.09 -9.30
N GLU A 517 -31.83 13.50 -10.50
CA GLU A 517 -31.03 12.66 -11.38
C GLU A 517 -29.57 12.63 -10.88
N LEU A 518 -28.94 11.48 -11.04
CA LEU A 518 -27.50 11.36 -10.75
C LEU A 518 -26.70 12.07 -11.83
N LYS A 519 -25.88 13.03 -11.42
CA LYS A 519 -24.92 13.69 -12.30
C LYS A 519 -23.51 13.30 -11.86
N ASP A 520 -22.75 12.69 -12.74
CA ASP A 520 -21.37 12.25 -12.48
C ASP A 520 -21.23 11.35 -11.24
N GLY A 521 -22.31 10.60 -10.93
CA GLY A 521 -22.42 9.73 -9.75
C GLY A 521 -22.81 10.43 -8.44
N TYR A 522 -23.22 11.70 -8.51
CA TYR A 522 -23.68 12.48 -7.37
C TYR A 522 -25.20 12.73 -7.42
N PHE A 523 -25.85 12.59 -6.28
CA PHE A 523 -27.20 13.06 -6.04
C PHE A 523 -27.15 14.54 -5.66
N CYS A 524 -27.72 15.41 -6.48
CA CYS A 524 -27.57 16.86 -6.35
C CYS A 524 -28.81 17.48 -5.72
N ILE A 525 -28.64 18.24 -4.63
CA ILE A 525 -29.73 18.91 -3.90
C ILE A 525 -29.44 20.42 -3.88
N ASP A 526 -30.05 21.19 -4.75
CA ASP A 526 -29.93 22.65 -4.78
C ASP A 526 -31.10 23.28 -4.01
N ARG A 527 -30.78 23.98 -2.93
CA ARG A 527 -31.80 24.72 -2.14
C ARG A 527 -31.21 25.84 -1.29
N ARG A 528 -32.04 26.71 -0.78
CA ARG A 528 -31.67 27.64 0.28
C ARG A 528 -31.69 26.90 1.62
N TRP A 529 -30.53 26.48 2.07
CA TRP A 529 -30.35 25.73 3.32
C TRP A 529 -30.56 26.63 4.54
N LYS A 530 -31.17 26.06 5.59
CA LYS A 530 -31.37 26.70 6.90
C LYS A 530 -30.62 25.93 7.97
N LYS A 531 -30.23 26.58 9.05
CA LYS A 531 -29.75 25.87 10.26
C LYS A 531 -30.85 24.92 10.73
N GLY A 532 -30.47 23.66 10.98
CA GLY A 532 -31.35 22.56 11.37
C GLY A 532 -31.85 21.72 10.21
N ASP A 533 -31.68 22.12 8.95
CA ASP A 533 -31.98 21.25 7.82
C ASP A 533 -31.10 19.99 7.87
N LYS A 534 -31.67 18.84 7.49
CA LYS A 534 -31.04 17.53 7.55
C LYS A 534 -31.24 16.78 6.23
N ILE A 535 -30.18 16.19 5.70
CA ILE A 535 -30.22 15.22 4.63
C ILE A 535 -30.10 13.85 5.28
N GLU A 536 -30.97 12.93 4.94
CA GLU A 536 -30.98 11.54 5.40
C GLU A 536 -30.80 10.63 4.19
N ILE A 537 -29.81 9.76 4.27
CA ILE A 537 -29.46 8.84 3.19
C ILE A 537 -29.46 7.43 3.77
N HIS A 538 -30.01 6.50 3.02
CA HIS A 538 -29.91 5.07 3.31
C HIS A 538 -29.41 4.33 2.07
N PHE A 539 -28.41 3.49 2.23
CA PHE A 539 -27.94 2.54 1.25
C PHE A 539 -28.25 1.12 1.71
N ASP A 540 -28.95 0.33 0.91
CA ASP A 540 -28.97 -1.11 1.13
C ASP A 540 -27.54 -1.63 1.14
N MET A 541 -27.19 -2.47 2.14
CA MET A 541 -25.82 -2.94 2.32
C MET A 541 -25.82 -4.46 2.54
N GLU A 542 -26.20 -5.19 1.49
CA GLU A 542 -26.20 -6.64 1.47
C GLU A 542 -24.80 -7.17 1.10
N PRO A 543 -24.35 -8.31 1.69
CA PRO A 543 -23.17 -9.02 1.20
C PRO A 543 -23.39 -9.51 -0.24
N ARG A 544 -22.38 -9.34 -1.08
CA ARG A 544 -22.44 -9.69 -2.52
C ARG A 544 -21.20 -10.43 -2.96
N THR A 545 -21.37 -11.31 -3.93
CA THR A 545 -20.29 -12.03 -4.57
C THR A 545 -19.85 -11.30 -5.84
N VAL A 546 -18.53 -11.29 -6.06
CA VAL A 546 -17.84 -10.63 -7.16
C VAL A 546 -17.10 -11.67 -7.98
N LYS A 547 -17.12 -11.53 -9.30
CA LYS A 547 -16.32 -12.29 -10.26
C LYS A 547 -15.34 -11.38 -10.96
N ALA A 548 -14.13 -11.86 -11.18
CA ALA A 548 -13.15 -11.19 -12.02
C ALA A 548 -13.44 -11.42 -13.50
N ASN A 549 -12.94 -10.53 -14.35
CA ASN A 549 -12.88 -10.74 -15.78
C ASN A 549 -12.11 -12.03 -16.10
N ASN A 550 -12.60 -12.85 -17.03
CA ASN A 550 -12.02 -14.14 -17.38
C ASN A 550 -10.56 -14.08 -17.87
N LYS A 551 -10.05 -12.89 -18.20
CA LYS A 551 -8.64 -12.67 -18.52
C LYS A 551 -7.74 -12.70 -17.29
N VAL A 552 -8.28 -12.51 -16.08
CA VAL A 552 -7.55 -12.67 -14.82
C VAL A 552 -7.47 -14.15 -14.49
N GLU A 553 -6.38 -14.77 -14.87
CA GLU A 553 -6.22 -16.22 -14.77
C GLU A 553 -6.25 -16.72 -13.31
N ALA A 554 -5.66 -15.98 -12.39
CA ALA A 554 -5.60 -16.33 -10.98
C ALA A 554 -6.97 -16.44 -10.30
N ASP A 555 -7.98 -15.78 -10.86
CA ASP A 555 -9.32 -15.69 -10.24
C ASP A 555 -10.40 -16.47 -11.01
N ARG A 556 -10.02 -17.19 -12.06
CA ARG A 556 -10.97 -18.03 -12.81
C ARG A 556 -11.59 -19.10 -11.90
N GLY A 557 -12.91 -19.26 -11.98
CA GLY A 557 -13.65 -20.23 -11.17
C GLY A 557 -13.74 -19.87 -9.67
N ARG A 558 -13.38 -18.64 -9.30
CA ARG A 558 -13.42 -18.13 -7.93
C ARG A 558 -14.37 -16.96 -7.80
N ILE A 559 -14.77 -16.65 -6.57
CA ILE A 559 -15.53 -15.46 -6.21
C ILE A 559 -14.87 -14.75 -5.04
N ALA A 560 -14.92 -13.42 -5.03
CA ALA A 560 -14.66 -12.63 -3.82
C ALA A 560 -16.01 -12.23 -3.18
N VAL A 561 -15.98 -11.84 -1.92
CA VAL A 561 -17.16 -11.39 -1.18
C VAL A 561 -16.91 -9.97 -0.67
N GLU A 562 -17.89 -9.09 -0.85
CA GLU A 562 -17.83 -7.73 -0.31
C GLU A 562 -19.19 -7.31 0.29
N ARG A 563 -19.14 -6.35 1.21
CA ARG A 563 -20.31 -5.69 1.79
C ARG A 563 -20.04 -4.20 1.95
N GLY A 564 -20.79 -3.39 1.23
CA GLY A 564 -20.47 -1.95 1.12
C GLY A 564 -19.07 -1.77 0.51
N PRO A 565 -18.19 -0.92 1.08
CA PRO A 565 -16.83 -0.72 0.59
C PRO A 565 -15.84 -1.79 1.02
N ILE A 566 -16.24 -2.72 1.90
CA ILE A 566 -15.34 -3.70 2.54
C ILE A 566 -15.30 -5.00 1.74
N VAL A 567 -14.10 -5.44 1.39
CA VAL A 567 -13.79 -6.78 0.88
C VAL A 567 -13.55 -7.71 2.08
N TYR A 568 -14.03 -8.96 1.97
CA TYR A 568 -13.91 -9.96 3.04
C TYR A 568 -12.94 -11.07 2.63
N CYS A 569 -12.37 -11.74 3.62
CA CYS A 569 -11.51 -12.90 3.44
C CYS A 569 -11.83 -13.99 4.47
N ALA A 570 -11.57 -15.25 4.13
CA ALA A 570 -11.49 -16.33 5.10
C ALA A 570 -10.13 -16.24 5.81
N GLU A 571 -10.12 -16.42 7.13
CA GLU A 571 -8.91 -16.49 7.93
C GLU A 571 -8.96 -17.69 8.87
N TRP A 572 -7.80 -18.32 9.10
CA TRP A 572 -7.67 -19.57 9.86
C TRP A 572 -8.25 -19.52 11.29
N PRO A 573 -8.20 -18.41 12.08
CA PRO A 573 -8.70 -18.46 13.45
C PRO A 573 -10.22 -18.53 13.57
N ASP A 574 -10.94 -18.22 12.49
CA ASP A 574 -12.41 -18.25 12.45
C ASP A 574 -12.96 -19.56 11.88
N ASN A 575 -12.09 -20.42 11.33
CA ASN A 575 -12.45 -21.60 10.59
C ASN A 575 -11.58 -22.79 11.07
N ASN A 576 -12.22 -23.84 11.59
CA ASN A 576 -11.55 -25.01 12.18
C ASN A 576 -11.18 -26.11 11.14
N PHE A 577 -11.02 -25.70 9.88
CA PHE A 577 -10.67 -26.58 8.75
C PHE A 577 -9.67 -25.86 7.83
N ASP A 578 -9.08 -26.61 6.90
CA ASP A 578 -8.22 -26.01 5.87
C ASP A 578 -9.03 -25.13 4.93
N ILE A 579 -8.86 -23.81 5.05
CA ILE A 579 -9.60 -22.83 4.23
C ILE A 579 -9.26 -22.91 2.74
N PHE A 580 -8.13 -23.51 2.34
CA PHE A 580 -7.79 -23.72 0.94
C PHE A 580 -8.61 -24.82 0.28
N SER A 581 -9.17 -25.74 1.08
CA SER A 581 -10.07 -26.81 0.59
C SER A 581 -11.53 -26.33 0.43
N VAL A 582 -11.84 -25.07 0.79
CA VAL A 582 -13.19 -24.52 0.70
C VAL A 582 -13.68 -24.52 -0.75
N PHE A 583 -14.95 -24.87 -0.90
CA PHE A 583 -15.70 -24.85 -2.14
C PHE A 583 -17.06 -24.17 -1.91
N MET A 584 -17.27 -23.05 -2.60
CA MET A 584 -18.44 -22.19 -2.40
C MET A 584 -19.67 -22.69 -3.15
N ASN A 585 -20.81 -22.62 -2.51
CA ASN A 585 -22.11 -22.80 -3.17
C ASN A 585 -22.28 -21.78 -4.31
N ARG A 586 -23.05 -22.12 -5.35
CA ARG A 586 -23.30 -21.23 -6.51
C ARG A 586 -23.96 -19.91 -6.12
N ASN A 587 -24.88 -19.93 -5.16
CA ASN A 587 -25.64 -18.79 -4.67
C ASN A 587 -25.54 -18.74 -3.14
N PRO A 588 -24.39 -18.36 -2.58
CA PRO A 588 -24.21 -18.35 -1.13
C PRO A 588 -25.12 -17.28 -0.49
N LYS A 589 -25.70 -17.64 0.64
CA LYS A 589 -26.46 -16.70 1.47
C LYS A 589 -25.61 -16.36 2.68
N PHE A 590 -25.49 -15.09 2.98
CA PHE A 590 -24.67 -14.60 4.07
C PHE A 590 -25.52 -14.10 5.23
N GLU A 591 -25.14 -14.48 6.43
CA GLU A 591 -25.60 -13.88 7.66
C GLU A 591 -24.55 -12.84 8.09
N VAL A 592 -25.00 -11.63 8.44
CA VAL A 592 -24.14 -10.56 8.99
C VAL A 592 -24.16 -10.65 10.50
N VAL A 593 -23.02 -10.87 11.12
CA VAL A 593 -22.89 -11.04 12.58
C VAL A 593 -22.01 -9.92 13.13
N GLU A 594 -22.58 -9.02 13.91
CA GLU A 594 -21.83 -7.96 14.58
C GLU A 594 -20.95 -8.52 15.68
N LYS A 595 -19.69 -8.11 15.71
CA LYS A 595 -18.66 -8.50 16.69
C LYS A 595 -17.98 -7.26 17.26
N PRO A 596 -18.63 -6.55 18.20
CA PRO A 596 -18.10 -5.29 18.73
C PRO A 596 -16.77 -5.46 19.49
N ASP A 597 -16.53 -6.62 20.09
CA ASP A 597 -15.34 -6.90 20.88
C ASP A 597 -14.22 -7.60 20.10
N LEU A 598 -14.44 -7.95 18.83
CA LEU A 598 -13.46 -8.60 17.99
C LEU A 598 -12.79 -7.58 17.06
N LEU A 599 -11.45 -7.57 17.03
CA LEU A 599 -10.65 -6.76 16.07
C LEU A 599 -11.10 -5.28 16.02
N TYR A 600 -11.33 -4.69 17.17
CA TYR A 600 -11.79 -3.31 17.38
C TYR A 600 -13.20 -3.02 16.85
N GLY A 601 -14.02 -4.04 16.73
CA GLY A 601 -15.40 -3.99 16.24
C GLY A 601 -15.49 -4.22 14.74
N ILE A 602 -15.96 -5.42 14.37
CA ILE A 602 -16.17 -5.80 12.96
C ILE A 602 -17.54 -6.46 12.78
N ASN A 603 -17.99 -6.51 11.53
CA ASN A 603 -19.03 -7.41 11.11
C ASN A 603 -18.42 -8.62 10.43
N GLN A 604 -18.67 -9.82 10.93
CA GLN A 604 -18.36 -11.08 10.26
C GLN A 604 -19.47 -11.44 9.27
N LEU A 605 -19.14 -12.19 8.23
CA LEU A 605 -20.10 -12.81 7.35
C LEU A 605 -20.03 -14.32 7.53
N LYS A 606 -21.17 -14.97 7.72
CA LYS A 606 -21.26 -16.44 7.81
C LYS A 606 -22.08 -17.00 6.67
N THR A 607 -21.63 -18.14 6.13
CA THR A 607 -22.32 -18.85 5.05
C THR A 607 -22.00 -20.33 5.08
N GLY A 608 -22.94 -21.17 4.64
CA GLY A 608 -22.65 -22.58 4.38
C GLY A 608 -21.74 -22.74 3.16
N ALA A 609 -20.75 -23.60 3.26
CA ALA A 609 -19.82 -23.99 2.20
C ALA A 609 -19.51 -25.48 2.31
N GLN A 610 -18.65 -25.97 1.44
CA GLN A 610 -18.11 -27.32 1.52
C GLN A 610 -16.60 -27.26 1.60
N ILE A 611 -15.99 -28.27 2.21
CA ILE A 611 -14.57 -28.57 2.05
C ILE A 611 -14.39 -29.82 1.19
N LEU A 612 -13.40 -29.79 0.31
CA LEU A 612 -13.08 -30.87 -0.60
C LEU A 612 -11.84 -31.61 -0.10
N GLY A 613 -11.83 -32.94 -0.25
CA GLY A 613 -10.69 -33.77 0.04
C GLY A 613 -10.68 -35.04 -0.81
N TYR A 614 -9.58 -35.75 -0.81
CA TYR A 614 -9.51 -37.10 -1.38
C TYR A 614 -9.39 -38.12 -0.26
N ASP A 615 -10.12 -39.25 -0.40
CA ASP A 615 -9.94 -40.41 0.48
C ASP A 615 -8.71 -41.25 0.08
N ASP A 616 -8.39 -42.27 0.87
CA ASP A 616 -7.25 -43.15 0.62
C ASP A 616 -7.34 -43.94 -0.69
N GLN A 617 -8.51 -43.98 -1.33
CA GLN A 617 -8.72 -44.56 -2.65
C GLN A 617 -8.66 -43.52 -3.77
N GLY A 618 -8.32 -42.25 -3.46
CA GLY A 618 -8.24 -41.15 -4.42
C GLY A 618 -9.61 -40.65 -4.90
N ARG A 619 -10.69 -40.95 -4.18
CA ARG A 619 -12.03 -40.47 -4.52
C ARG A 619 -12.27 -39.11 -3.86
N LEU A 620 -12.84 -38.17 -4.63
CA LEU A 620 -13.20 -36.86 -4.13
C LEU A 620 -14.32 -36.99 -3.07
N THR A 621 -14.08 -36.39 -1.91
CA THR A 621 -15.03 -36.29 -0.78
C THR A 621 -15.43 -34.83 -0.54
N THR A 622 -16.63 -34.63 -0.03
CA THR A 622 -17.15 -33.31 0.36
C THR A 622 -17.70 -33.38 1.77
N THR A 623 -17.49 -32.32 2.54
CA THR A 623 -18.04 -32.15 3.88
C THR A 623 -18.61 -30.74 4.00
N ASP A 624 -19.87 -30.63 4.45
CA ASP A 624 -20.51 -29.33 4.68
C ASP A 624 -19.90 -28.66 5.91
N VAL A 625 -19.63 -27.35 5.79
CA VAL A 625 -19.04 -26.52 6.85
C VAL A 625 -19.70 -25.13 6.91
N ASP A 626 -19.61 -24.50 8.07
CA ASP A 626 -19.94 -23.09 8.26
C ASP A 626 -18.69 -22.24 8.05
N LEU A 627 -18.63 -21.51 6.95
CA LEU A 627 -17.54 -20.61 6.62
C LEU A 627 -17.78 -19.24 7.25
N THR A 628 -16.80 -18.73 7.96
CA THR A 628 -16.79 -17.39 8.54
C THR A 628 -15.75 -16.52 7.81
N LEU A 629 -16.18 -15.32 7.40
CA LEU A 629 -15.35 -14.32 6.72
C LEU A 629 -15.23 -13.08 7.60
N ILE A 630 -14.07 -12.45 7.57
CA ILE A 630 -13.77 -11.17 8.23
C ILE A 630 -13.37 -10.10 7.21
N PRO A 631 -13.45 -8.80 7.56
CA PRO A 631 -12.90 -7.73 6.72
C PRO A 631 -11.43 -7.95 6.38
N TYR A 632 -11.07 -7.83 5.10
CA TYR A 632 -9.70 -8.04 4.62
C TYR A 632 -8.66 -7.19 5.36
N TYR A 633 -8.94 -5.92 5.67
CA TYR A 633 -7.98 -5.08 6.39
C TYR A 633 -7.63 -5.61 7.80
N ALA A 634 -8.46 -6.48 8.36
CA ALA A 634 -8.34 -6.98 9.74
C ALA A 634 -7.58 -8.31 9.86
N TRP A 635 -7.18 -8.94 8.75
CA TRP A 635 -6.45 -10.20 8.80
C TRP A 635 -5.05 -10.08 9.43
N ALA A 636 -4.48 -11.20 9.88
CA ALA A 636 -3.15 -11.32 10.50
C ALA A 636 -2.95 -10.47 11.78
N HIS A 637 -4.01 -10.22 12.55
CA HIS A 637 -3.92 -9.63 13.88
C HIS A 637 -3.95 -10.67 15.01
N ARG A 638 -4.26 -11.93 14.69
CA ARG A 638 -4.41 -13.03 15.64
C ARG A 638 -3.38 -14.15 15.43
N GLY A 639 -2.22 -13.77 14.91
CA GLY A 639 -1.13 -14.69 14.58
C GLY A 639 -0.98 -14.95 13.10
N SER A 640 0.03 -15.76 12.77
CA SER A 640 0.39 -16.17 11.41
C SER A 640 -0.43 -17.37 11.01
N GLY A 641 -1.05 -17.36 9.84
CA GLY A 641 -1.83 -18.50 9.33
C GLY A 641 -2.44 -18.25 7.96
N ALA A 642 -3.28 -19.17 7.54
CA ALA A 642 -3.91 -19.14 6.23
C ALA A 642 -4.92 -17.99 6.09
N MET A 643 -4.95 -17.37 4.91
CA MET A 643 -5.91 -16.35 4.53
C MET A 643 -6.24 -16.45 3.04
N LEU A 644 -7.50 -16.26 2.67
CA LEU A 644 -7.99 -16.37 1.30
C LEU A 644 -9.07 -15.34 1.01
N VAL A 645 -8.87 -14.48 -0.01
CA VAL A 645 -9.86 -13.51 -0.51
C VAL A 645 -10.73 -14.14 -1.60
N TRP A 646 -10.11 -14.81 -2.58
CA TRP A 646 -10.78 -15.43 -3.70
C TRP A 646 -11.14 -16.89 -3.42
N LEU A 647 -12.42 -17.14 -3.19
CA LEU A 647 -12.96 -18.42 -2.76
C LEU A 647 -13.37 -19.28 -3.97
N PRO A 648 -12.89 -20.54 -4.10
CA PRO A 648 -13.25 -21.41 -5.21
C PRO A 648 -14.75 -21.69 -5.30
N GLN A 649 -15.28 -21.64 -6.53
CA GLN A 649 -16.65 -22.01 -6.89
C GLN A 649 -16.70 -23.02 -8.03
N GLU A 650 -15.56 -23.29 -8.65
CA GLU A 650 -15.37 -24.34 -9.65
C GLU A 650 -14.27 -25.31 -9.18
N LEU A 651 -14.45 -26.61 -9.48
CA LEU A 651 -13.52 -27.66 -9.02
C LEU A 651 -12.09 -27.42 -9.53
N SER A 652 -11.95 -26.91 -10.74
CA SER A 652 -10.65 -26.55 -11.34
C SER A 652 -9.88 -25.47 -10.59
N ALA A 653 -10.56 -24.66 -9.76
CA ALA A 653 -9.98 -23.59 -8.96
C ALA A 653 -9.81 -24.01 -7.48
N SER A 654 -10.30 -25.17 -7.10
CA SER A 654 -10.23 -25.69 -5.73
C SER A 654 -8.90 -26.39 -5.44
N ARG A 655 -8.57 -26.51 -4.16
CA ARG A 655 -7.42 -27.29 -3.65
C ARG A 655 -7.92 -28.34 -2.65
N PRO A 656 -8.44 -29.48 -3.12
CA PRO A 656 -8.90 -30.55 -2.23
C PRO A 656 -7.75 -31.04 -1.33
N THR A 657 -8.05 -31.28 -0.06
CA THR A 657 -7.05 -31.83 0.88
C THR A 657 -6.63 -33.21 0.42
N MET A 658 -5.34 -33.40 0.23
CA MET A 658 -4.74 -34.71 -0.12
C MET A 658 -4.63 -35.58 1.13
N PRO A 659 -4.68 -36.93 1.02
CA PRO A 659 -4.37 -37.84 2.11
C PRO A 659 -3.00 -37.52 2.73
N ALA A 660 -2.87 -37.77 4.02
CA ALA A 660 -1.59 -37.59 4.70
C ALA A 660 -0.52 -38.53 4.10
N THR A 661 0.70 -38.03 3.98
CA THR A 661 1.87 -38.81 3.52
C THR A 661 2.90 -38.89 4.64
N LEU A 662 3.83 -39.84 4.56
CA LEU A 662 4.91 -39.92 5.52
C LEU A 662 5.68 -38.60 5.66
N ALA A 663 5.93 -37.91 4.54
CA ALA A 663 6.56 -36.59 4.51
C ALA A 663 5.71 -35.52 5.22
N SER A 664 4.39 -35.47 4.90
CA SER A 664 3.51 -34.41 5.45
C SER A 664 3.28 -34.55 6.97
N GLU A 665 3.42 -35.76 7.53
CA GLU A 665 3.32 -36.04 8.98
C GLU A 665 4.66 -35.89 9.71
N SER A 666 5.75 -35.65 8.99
CA SER A 666 7.10 -35.62 9.54
C SER A 666 7.43 -34.27 10.14
N LYS A 667 8.23 -34.28 11.20
CA LYS A 667 8.84 -33.06 11.74
C LYS A 667 10.00 -32.65 10.85
N ILE A 668 9.97 -31.41 10.39
CA ILE A 668 10.99 -30.82 9.52
C ILE A 668 12.08 -30.14 10.37
N ASP A 669 13.35 -30.31 9.99
CA ASP A 669 14.46 -29.49 10.39
C ASP A 669 15.34 -29.14 9.17
N ALA A 670 16.05 -28.02 9.21
CA ALA A 670 16.86 -27.54 8.09
C ALA A 670 18.06 -26.71 8.56
N SER A 671 19.11 -26.68 7.75
CA SER A 671 20.32 -25.87 7.97
C SER A 671 20.08 -24.37 7.89
N HIS A 672 18.95 -23.92 7.32
CA HIS A 672 18.51 -22.53 7.25
C HIS A 672 17.03 -22.44 7.63
N LYS A 673 16.74 -21.78 8.76
CA LYS A 673 15.36 -21.68 9.27
C LYS A 673 14.70 -20.42 8.73
N VAL A 674 13.76 -20.58 7.80
CA VAL A 674 12.88 -19.54 7.26
C VAL A 674 11.42 -19.86 7.55
N LYS A 675 10.57 -18.85 7.53
CA LYS A 675 9.13 -19.00 7.87
C LYS A 675 8.39 -19.97 6.93
N SER A 676 8.85 -20.12 5.69
CA SER A 676 8.25 -20.98 4.68
C SER A 676 8.74 -22.43 4.71
N ILE A 677 9.33 -22.89 5.83
CA ILE A 677 9.87 -24.26 5.93
C ILE A 677 8.82 -25.35 5.70
N SER A 678 7.56 -25.09 6.05
CA SER A 678 6.44 -26.00 5.82
C SER A 678 6.08 -26.21 4.34
N ALA A 679 6.58 -25.38 3.44
CA ALA A 679 6.40 -25.57 2.00
C ALA A 679 7.01 -26.88 1.49
N ILE A 680 8.00 -27.44 2.21
CA ILE A 680 8.74 -28.63 1.78
C ILE A 680 7.89 -29.91 1.79
N ASN A 681 6.83 -29.96 2.61
CA ASN A 681 5.96 -31.12 2.79
C ASN A 681 4.46 -30.79 2.78
N ASP A 682 4.08 -29.69 2.15
CA ASP A 682 2.68 -29.24 2.07
C ASP A 682 1.85 -29.99 1.00
N ARG A 683 2.49 -30.87 0.24
CA ARG A 683 1.91 -31.68 -0.83
C ARG A 683 1.45 -30.91 -2.04
N LEU A 684 1.92 -29.66 -2.19
CA LEU A 684 1.66 -28.84 -3.35
C LEU A 684 2.72 -29.06 -4.42
N VAL A 685 2.28 -29.44 -5.60
CA VAL A 685 3.17 -29.68 -6.74
C VAL A 685 3.16 -28.45 -7.65
N PRO A 686 4.32 -27.86 -7.95
CA PRO A 686 4.40 -26.67 -8.80
C PRO A 686 4.09 -27.01 -10.26
N LYS A 687 3.52 -26.06 -11.00
CA LYS A 687 3.30 -26.15 -12.45
C LYS A 687 4.56 -25.88 -13.27
N ASP A 688 5.50 -25.15 -12.72
CA ASP A 688 6.80 -24.84 -13.31
C ASP A 688 7.84 -24.53 -12.22
N GLU A 689 9.10 -24.25 -12.59
CA GLU A 689 10.19 -23.98 -11.64
C GLU A 689 10.08 -22.63 -10.92
N ASN A 690 9.18 -21.75 -11.36
CA ASN A 690 8.99 -20.42 -10.78
C ASN A 690 7.51 -20.14 -10.46
N ASP A 691 6.76 -21.15 -10.07
CA ASP A 691 5.36 -21.05 -9.72
C ASP A 691 5.16 -20.18 -8.47
N ARG A 692 4.77 -18.91 -8.68
CA ARG A 692 4.52 -17.94 -7.61
C ARG A 692 3.12 -18.05 -6.98
N SER A 693 2.32 -19.04 -7.40
CA SER A 693 0.99 -19.29 -6.84
C SER A 693 1.01 -20.17 -5.59
N MET A 694 2.19 -20.60 -5.12
CA MET A 694 2.37 -21.46 -3.97
C MET A 694 3.64 -21.08 -3.19
N PRO A 695 3.74 -21.48 -1.90
CA PRO A 695 4.94 -21.23 -1.12
C PRO A 695 6.09 -22.09 -1.59
N TYR A 696 7.30 -21.66 -1.26
CA TYR A 696 8.55 -22.42 -1.48
C TYR A 696 9.53 -22.15 -0.34
N TYR A 697 10.39 -23.12 -0.06
CA TYR A 697 11.51 -23.00 0.85
C TYR A 697 12.77 -22.59 0.07
N HIS A 698 13.70 -21.83 0.68
CA HIS A 698 14.96 -21.42 0.07
C HIS A 698 16.08 -21.25 1.09
N TRP A 699 17.33 -21.31 0.62
CA TRP A 699 18.53 -21.05 1.44
C TRP A 699 19.11 -19.65 1.28
N TRP A 700 18.44 -18.77 0.53
CA TRP A 700 18.90 -17.38 0.37
C TRP A 700 19.12 -16.71 1.74
N PRO A 701 20.29 -15.97 1.98
CA PRO A 701 21.29 -15.54 0.99
C PRO A 701 22.54 -16.45 0.89
N LYS A 702 22.51 -17.68 1.37
CA LYS A 702 23.63 -18.62 1.33
C LYS A 702 23.97 -19.01 -0.11
N GLN A 703 25.27 -19.19 -0.40
CA GLN A 703 25.81 -19.56 -1.71
C GLN A 703 27.02 -20.48 -1.55
N GLY A 704 27.26 -21.41 -2.47
CA GLY A 704 28.44 -22.25 -2.53
C GLY A 704 28.64 -23.22 -1.36
N SER A 705 27.74 -23.27 -0.39
CA SER A 705 27.81 -24.13 0.80
C SER A 705 27.08 -25.44 0.60
N THR A 706 27.35 -26.40 1.51
CA THR A 706 26.56 -27.62 1.67
C THR A 706 25.46 -27.34 2.68
N GLU A 707 24.23 -27.59 2.29
CA GLU A 707 23.02 -27.34 3.08
C GLU A 707 22.16 -28.60 3.16
N TRP A 708 21.20 -28.62 4.08
CA TRP A 708 20.36 -29.78 4.26
C TRP A 708 18.95 -29.48 4.77
N ILE A 709 18.03 -30.43 4.53
CA ILE A 709 16.70 -30.55 5.12
C ILE A 709 16.59 -31.98 5.67
N SER A 710 15.89 -32.20 6.75
CA SER A 710 15.60 -33.51 7.30
C SER A 710 14.15 -33.67 7.73
N TYR A 711 13.65 -34.93 7.60
CA TYR A 711 12.42 -35.39 8.18
C TYR A 711 12.68 -36.31 9.33
N GLU A 712 12.00 -36.12 10.45
CA GLU A 712 11.86 -37.07 11.53
C GLU A 712 10.44 -37.64 11.47
N PHE A 713 10.33 -38.96 11.19
CA PHE A 713 9.06 -39.63 11.01
C PHE A 713 8.33 -39.83 12.34
N PRO A 714 6.98 -39.84 12.36
CA PRO A 714 6.22 -40.13 13.58
C PRO A 714 6.46 -41.55 14.10
N ALA A 715 6.77 -42.51 13.22
CA ALA A 715 7.16 -43.88 13.55
C ALA A 715 8.24 -44.35 12.59
N GLU A 716 8.93 -45.47 12.93
CA GLU A 716 9.90 -46.09 12.04
C GLU A 716 9.21 -46.62 10.78
N ALA A 717 9.73 -46.22 9.61
CA ALA A 717 9.18 -46.55 8.30
C ALA A 717 10.24 -47.12 7.38
N THR A 718 9.83 -47.95 6.39
CA THR A 718 10.69 -48.39 5.30
C THR A 718 10.47 -47.46 4.11
N VAL A 719 11.54 -46.86 3.62
CA VAL A 719 11.51 -45.93 2.50
C VAL A 719 12.46 -46.37 1.41
N SER A 720 12.09 -46.15 0.13
CA SER A 720 12.86 -46.62 -1.05
C SER A 720 12.90 -45.61 -2.20
N SER A 721 12.25 -44.45 -2.04
CA SER A 721 12.33 -43.41 -3.06
C SER A 721 12.14 -42.02 -2.46
N ALA A 722 12.69 -41.02 -3.16
CA ALA A 722 12.56 -39.60 -2.86
C ALA A 722 12.30 -38.80 -4.13
N THR A 723 11.38 -37.82 -4.08
CA THR A 723 11.10 -36.90 -5.20
C THR A 723 11.22 -35.45 -4.71
N VAL A 724 12.01 -34.64 -5.42
CA VAL A 724 12.22 -33.22 -5.09
C VAL A 724 11.78 -32.33 -6.25
N TYR A 725 11.01 -31.31 -5.95
CA TYR A 725 10.63 -30.23 -6.89
C TYR A 725 11.45 -28.99 -6.59
N TRP A 726 12.34 -28.59 -7.51
CA TRP A 726 13.25 -27.47 -7.33
C TRP A 726 12.62 -26.14 -7.67
N PHE A 727 12.89 -25.13 -6.84
CA PHE A 727 12.56 -23.73 -7.13
C PHE A 727 13.74 -23.02 -7.79
N ASP A 728 13.51 -22.34 -8.92
CA ASP A 728 14.50 -21.56 -9.68
C ASP A 728 13.84 -20.28 -10.20
N ASP A 729 14.28 -19.12 -9.75
CA ASP A 729 13.72 -17.83 -10.10
C ASP A 729 14.56 -17.03 -11.11
N ALA A 730 15.33 -17.73 -11.95
CA ALA A 730 16.02 -17.12 -13.08
C ALA A 730 15.05 -16.33 -13.98
N PRO A 731 15.52 -15.21 -14.62
CA PRO A 731 16.86 -14.63 -14.51
C PRO A 731 17.04 -13.66 -13.35
N TRP A 732 15.97 -13.19 -12.72
CA TRP A 732 15.97 -12.02 -11.85
C TRP A 732 16.20 -12.30 -10.36
N GLY A 733 15.83 -13.51 -9.89
CA GLY A 733 16.00 -13.86 -8.48
C GLY A 733 17.34 -14.52 -8.18
N GLY A 734 17.57 -14.82 -6.89
CA GLY A 734 18.83 -15.36 -6.36
C GLY A 734 18.86 -16.87 -6.15
N CYS A 735 17.81 -17.61 -6.55
CA CYS A 735 17.74 -19.06 -6.40
C CYS A 735 17.90 -19.78 -7.75
N ARG A 736 18.63 -20.90 -7.74
CA ARG A 736 18.85 -21.79 -8.89
C ARG A 736 18.72 -23.24 -8.44
N VAL A 737 18.53 -24.17 -9.36
CA VAL A 737 18.66 -25.59 -9.02
C VAL A 737 20.03 -25.88 -8.39
N PRO A 738 20.15 -26.84 -7.45
CA PRO A 738 21.44 -27.13 -6.79
C PRO A 738 22.47 -27.70 -7.77
N LYS A 739 23.76 -27.66 -7.41
CA LYS A 739 24.82 -28.36 -8.16
C LYS A 739 24.65 -29.85 -8.10
N SER A 740 24.31 -30.39 -6.94
CA SER A 740 24.03 -31.78 -6.67
C SER A 740 23.27 -31.95 -5.36
N TRP A 741 22.70 -33.12 -5.18
CA TRP A 741 22.05 -33.53 -3.96
C TRP A 741 22.20 -35.01 -3.69
N LYS A 742 21.92 -35.41 -2.44
CA LYS A 742 21.97 -36.81 -1.98
C LYS A 742 20.97 -37.03 -0.86
N ILE A 743 20.52 -38.31 -0.71
CA ILE A 743 19.67 -38.73 0.39
C ILE A 743 20.50 -39.55 1.38
N TYR A 744 20.26 -39.26 2.66
CA TYR A 744 20.78 -40.00 3.80
C TYR A 744 19.63 -40.50 4.66
N TYR A 745 19.86 -41.59 5.36
CA TYR A 745 18.97 -42.10 6.40
C TYR A 745 19.69 -42.17 7.74
N LYS A 746 18.95 -42.17 8.83
CA LYS A 746 19.51 -42.35 10.17
C LYS A 746 19.52 -43.82 10.54
N ASP A 747 20.71 -44.37 10.81
CA ASP A 747 20.86 -45.80 11.19
C ASP A 747 20.42 -46.04 12.64
N ALA A 748 20.49 -47.31 13.08
CA ALA A 748 20.13 -47.74 14.44
C ALA A 748 20.99 -47.08 15.55
N GLN A 749 22.19 -46.61 15.21
CA GLN A 749 23.12 -45.91 16.09
C GLN A 749 22.85 -44.40 16.14
N GLY A 750 21.96 -43.93 15.29
CA GLY A 750 21.62 -42.51 15.18
C GLY A 750 22.54 -41.72 14.24
N GLU A 751 23.39 -42.41 13.46
CA GLU A 751 24.33 -41.77 12.52
C GLU A 751 23.72 -41.66 11.11
N TRP A 752 24.10 -40.61 10.38
CA TRP A 752 23.63 -40.39 9.03
C TRP A 752 24.43 -41.21 8.01
N GLN A 753 23.76 -42.14 7.36
CA GLN A 753 24.32 -43.01 6.31
C GLN A 753 23.75 -42.65 4.93
N PRO A 754 24.56 -42.60 3.87
CA PRO A 754 24.02 -42.42 2.52
C PRO A 754 23.20 -43.67 2.12
N VAL A 755 22.10 -43.46 1.39
CA VAL A 755 21.35 -44.59 0.80
C VAL A 755 22.19 -45.28 -0.26
N THR A 756 21.99 -46.61 -0.44
CA THR A 756 22.67 -47.44 -1.43
C THR A 756 21.76 -47.80 -2.59
N GLY A 757 22.33 -48.22 -3.72
CA GLY A 757 21.53 -48.55 -4.91
C GLY A 757 20.80 -47.39 -5.55
N ALA A 758 21.19 -46.14 -5.23
CA ALA A 758 20.49 -44.96 -5.68
C ALA A 758 20.63 -44.70 -7.19
N ASP A 759 19.52 -44.37 -7.83
CA ASP A 759 19.49 -43.83 -9.19
C ASP A 759 20.29 -42.52 -9.32
N ARG A 760 20.43 -42.03 -10.55
CA ARG A 760 21.03 -40.74 -10.81
C ARG A 760 20.18 -39.63 -10.19
N TYR A 761 20.79 -38.79 -9.39
CA TYR A 761 20.18 -37.59 -8.79
C TYR A 761 19.96 -36.49 -9.86
N GLY A 762 18.70 -36.27 -10.24
CA GLY A 762 18.31 -35.28 -11.26
C GLY A 762 18.22 -33.87 -10.68
N ILE A 763 18.36 -32.86 -11.56
CA ILE A 763 18.17 -31.46 -11.27
C ILE A 763 17.33 -30.76 -12.36
N ALA A 764 16.38 -31.51 -12.95
CA ALA A 764 15.50 -30.96 -13.97
C ALA A 764 14.55 -29.88 -13.38
N LYS A 765 14.29 -28.86 -14.16
CA LYS A 765 13.39 -27.76 -13.79
C LYS A 765 11.94 -28.10 -14.13
N GLY A 766 11.00 -27.55 -13.36
CA GLY A 766 9.56 -27.65 -13.61
C GLY A 766 8.98 -29.07 -13.51
N THR A 767 9.72 -30.02 -12.89
CA THR A 767 9.28 -31.42 -12.75
C THR A 767 9.88 -32.06 -11.50
N GLY A 768 9.23 -33.13 -11.01
CA GLY A 768 9.76 -33.92 -9.90
C GLY A 768 11.01 -34.70 -10.31
N ASN A 769 12.06 -34.61 -9.49
CA ASN A 769 13.31 -35.30 -9.64
C ASN A 769 13.29 -36.51 -8.70
N THR A 770 12.87 -37.69 -9.20
CA THR A 770 12.73 -38.91 -8.41
C THR A 770 14.03 -39.72 -8.43
N VAL A 771 14.42 -40.19 -7.26
CA VAL A 771 15.51 -41.14 -7.04
C VAL A 771 14.98 -42.33 -6.29
N ASN A 772 15.12 -43.55 -6.88
CA ASN A 772 14.89 -44.82 -6.19
C ASN A 772 16.20 -45.31 -5.59
N PHE A 773 16.12 -46.00 -4.45
CA PHE A 773 17.28 -46.56 -3.74
C PHE A 773 16.90 -47.86 -3.02
N ASP A 774 17.90 -48.58 -2.55
CA ASP A 774 17.65 -49.80 -1.78
C ASP A 774 16.79 -49.51 -0.56
N PRO A 775 15.73 -50.28 -0.27
CA PRO A 775 14.84 -50.05 0.86
C PRO A 775 15.58 -49.92 2.19
N VAL A 776 15.38 -48.86 2.93
CA VAL A 776 15.97 -48.65 4.24
C VAL A 776 14.89 -48.46 5.30
N LYS A 777 15.04 -49.08 6.44
CA LYS A 777 14.16 -48.94 7.59
C LYS A 777 14.75 -47.93 8.55
N THR A 778 14.05 -46.81 8.76
CA THR A 778 14.60 -45.66 9.52
C THR A 778 13.52 -44.82 10.19
N LYS A 779 13.92 -43.99 11.13
CA LYS A 779 13.07 -42.91 11.74
C LYS A 779 13.32 -41.53 11.16
N ALA A 780 14.36 -41.36 10.34
CA ALA A 780 14.66 -40.05 9.79
C ALA A 780 15.44 -40.15 8.47
N VAL A 781 15.16 -39.22 7.58
CA VAL A 781 15.88 -39.02 6.32
C VAL A 781 16.38 -37.59 6.20
N LYS A 782 17.46 -37.42 5.45
CA LYS A 782 18.08 -36.08 5.19
C LYS A 782 18.35 -35.94 3.70
N LEU A 783 17.88 -34.83 3.15
CA LEU A 783 18.24 -34.32 1.85
C LEU A 783 19.43 -33.37 2.05
N GLU A 784 20.58 -33.68 1.48
CA GLU A 784 21.77 -32.81 1.50
C GLU A 784 22.02 -32.27 0.09
N ILE A 785 22.28 -30.98 -0.03
CA ILE A 785 22.48 -30.29 -1.31
C ILE A 785 23.79 -29.48 -1.31
N ILE A 786 24.35 -29.31 -2.49
CA ILE A 786 25.47 -28.37 -2.73
C ILE A 786 24.90 -27.19 -3.50
N LEU A 787 24.95 -25.99 -2.90
CA LEU A 787 24.49 -24.75 -3.52
C LEU A 787 25.39 -24.34 -4.70
N PRO A 788 24.84 -23.65 -5.72
CA PRO A 788 25.65 -22.99 -6.75
C PRO A 788 26.58 -21.92 -6.15
N ASP A 789 27.72 -21.64 -6.82
CA ASP A 789 28.76 -20.73 -6.28
C ASP A 789 28.28 -19.29 -6.10
N ARG A 790 27.28 -18.86 -6.88
CA ARG A 790 26.78 -17.48 -6.92
C ARG A 790 25.26 -17.41 -6.78
N ALA A 791 24.63 -18.44 -6.27
CA ALA A 791 23.19 -18.47 -6.05
C ALA A 791 22.85 -19.36 -4.85
N ALA A 792 21.69 -19.14 -4.27
CA ALA A 792 21.04 -20.09 -3.36
C ALA A 792 20.33 -21.20 -4.17
N ALA A 793 19.69 -22.15 -3.47
CA ALA A 793 18.70 -23.04 -4.05
C ALA A 793 17.37 -22.91 -3.31
N GLY A 794 16.30 -23.46 -3.90
CA GLY A 794 15.01 -23.57 -3.24
C GLY A 794 14.30 -24.87 -3.59
N VAL A 795 13.32 -25.23 -2.77
CA VAL A 795 12.51 -26.45 -2.86
C VAL A 795 11.03 -26.08 -2.71
N TYR A 796 10.20 -26.59 -3.60
CA TYR A 796 8.75 -26.54 -3.43
C TYR A 796 8.26 -27.69 -2.55
N GLU A 797 8.59 -28.90 -2.92
CA GLU A 797 8.13 -30.12 -2.26
C GLU A 797 9.23 -31.17 -2.23
N TRP A 798 9.29 -31.92 -1.14
CA TRP A 798 10.15 -33.10 -1.01
C TRP A 798 9.35 -34.30 -0.49
N GLU A 799 8.99 -35.20 -1.38
CA GLU A 799 8.25 -36.43 -1.08
C GLU A 799 9.21 -37.54 -0.72
N ILE A 800 8.78 -38.41 0.17
CA ILE A 800 9.45 -39.70 0.56
C ILE A 800 8.43 -40.83 0.51
N LYS A 801 8.81 -41.96 -0.13
CA LYS A 801 7.98 -43.15 -0.23
C LYS A 801 8.76 -44.42 0.09
#